data_b952d8497d373348a8d49433b07f4880
#
_entry.id   b952d8497d373348a8d49433b07f4880
#
_cell.length_a   1.000
_cell.length_b   1.000
_cell.length_c   1.000
_cell.angle_alpha   90.00
_cell.angle_beta   90.00
_cell.angle_gamma   90.00
#
_symmetry.space_group_name_H-M   'P 1'
#
loop_
_entity.id
_entity.type
_entity.pdbx_description
1 polymer ?
#
loop_
_entity_poly.entity_id
_entity_poly.type
_entity_poly.pdbx_seq_one_letter_code
_entity_poly.pdbx_strand_id
1 'polypeptide(L)'
;MNPVVRDKVRDPDGCVDCALSAMGLDNCITAEGSETANLLVLTRLPLGPRNRAELHDYLKGAGIDLADVAFTSVTKCSTYGTEATKADMAACRKYLEAEIDVIKPGWVLALGNEALQAAAGRSGIMKYRGQIFDFKGRPDVKVVATISPSMVFRNPGLRGGFMADLTYVNRLAKGEKSSDALVPKRVRSVMTKQGLQALADELKVCEGYAFDIETTSFDEFKPDSRIISLGLSTWREGDTGPRDCWVVPLYHPESPWKNYWMLVLKKLAPFLRMPRRRVAHNGKFDLRWLRHFGANFSLTFDTMLAAHLLDENRPKSLESLARELLGVEPWKIDNTTLIDQLLRKVVKYNGLDTWNTAGLYFVLRQHLMEQPRLAALMQRMMVPASEVFTDIERHGIWTDVPLMMERSHISQSELDNINNQLMEWVPDKSEWPPNVKEVNFNASNFSRWWIFDWLELPVLARGKSGDPSMAEGVMSKLKADHPHKVIDLMLERVKWSKYSTAFFSAYEEQVDENDRIHTTFKLTGTVTGRLSSGKGDADKVTGRVQNRGVNLQQVPRDAFVRGIFGAPPGWAFIECDYSQVELRVAAFLANETTMKHLYNTGQDIHMTMAMRMTGKPEHLVTKDERKKAKAVNFGFLYGMGWLKFISTAWENYGVVVTEQEAKAFRKAFFDEFPLLVKWHNRQRMMAHKYGRVESPIGRIRHLPDINSSDRSVVQEAERQAINSPVQSFASDMAVMALVLIDKELKRRGLRARSVGTVHDAINFECPEEELEEVVPLIKYYMENVPIDKWFGVVLDIPIIGDVKIGRRWGGADEIANEIVTDPDLFREWLEEHEYAA
;
A
#
# COMPACT_ATOMS: atom_id res chain seq x y z
N MET A 1 -10.59 -4.63 -41.41
CA MET A 1 -11.47 -3.46 -41.30
C MET A 1 -11.11 -2.51 -42.43
N ASN A 2 -12.08 -2.00 -43.18
CA ASN A 2 -11.85 -1.08 -44.27
C ASN A 2 -11.50 0.31 -43.67
N PRO A 3 -10.58 1.06 -44.28
CA PRO A 3 -10.32 2.44 -43.90
C PRO A 3 -11.54 3.30 -44.28
N VAL A 4 -12.23 3.79 -43.26
CA VAL A 4 -13.51 4.50 -43.39
C VAL A 4 -13.36 5.90 -43.94
N VAL A 5 -12.17 6.50 -43.93
CA VAL A 5 -12.01 7.94 -44.10
C VAL A 5 -10.82 8.30 -45.02
N ARG A 6 -10.16 7.30 -45.60
CA ARG A 6 -8.87 7.47 -46.32
C ARG A 6 -8.89 8.55 -47.39
N ASP A 7 -9.96 8.66 -48.15
CA ASP A 7 -10.04 9.58 -49.28
C ASP A 7 -10.58 10.97 -48.91
N LYS A 8 -11.16 11.14 -47.72
CA LYS A 8 -11.78 12.40 -47.30
C LYS A 8 -10.91 13.25 -46.35
N VAL A 9 -9.87 12.64 -45.74
CA VAL A 9 -9.07 13.27 -44.67
C VAL A 9 -7.60 13.43 -45.08
N ARG A 10 -7.15 12.84 -46.16
CA ARG A 10 -5.77 12.91 -46.64
C ARG A 10 -5.44 14.27 -47.25
N ASP A 11 -4.75 15.11 -46.49
CA ASP A 11 -4.08 16.29 -47.05
C ASP A 11 -2.61 15.89 -47.33
N PRO A 12 -2.19 15.77 -48.60
CA PRO A 12 -0.81 15.36 -48.91
C PRO A 12 0.23 16.36 -48.42
N ASP A 13 -0.14 17.64 -48.27
CA ASP A 13 0.78 18.69 -47.83
C ASP A 13 0.79 18.87 -46.27
N GLY A 14 -0.08 18.21 -45.57
CA GLY A 14 -0.35 18.45 -44.16
C GLY A 14 0.65 17.85 -43.16
N CYS A 15 1.51 16.94 -43.61
CA CYS A 15 2.54 16.30 -42.74
C CYS A 15 3.94 16.94 -42.88
N VAL A 16 4.08 18.02 -43.64
CA VAL A 16 5.37 18.66 -44.02
C VAL A 16 6.11 19.20 -42.77
N ASP A 17 5.37 19.65 -41.76
CA ASP A 17 5.95 20.22 -40.53
C ASP A 17 6.08 19.23 -39.36
N CYS A 18 5.89 17.92 -39.59
CA CYS A 18 5.92 16.90 -38.57
C CYS A 18 7.28 16.18 -38.56
N ALA A 19 7.93 16.10 -37.40
CA ALA A 19 9.21 15.39 -37.26
C ALA A 19 9.14 13.90 -37.66
N LEU A 20 7.98 13.26 -37.49
CA LEU A 20 7.75 11.88 -37.89
C LEU A 20 7.65 11.72 -39.41
N SER A 21 7.13 12.73 -40.11
CA SER A 21 7.10 12.77 -41.56
C SER A 21 8.51 12.89 -42.14
N ALA A 22 9.36 13.74 -41.52
CA ALA A 22 10.75 13.90 -41.91
C ALA A 22 11.58 12.62 -41.77
N MET A 23 11.12 11.66 -40.95
CA MET A 23 11.73 10.32 -40.76
C MET A 23 11.18 9.29 -41.77
N GLY A 24 10.41 9.66 -42.79
CA GLY A 24 9.84 8.75 -43.81
C GLY A 24 8.73 7.85 -43.24
N LEU A 25 8.09 8.23 -42.15
CA LEU A 25 7.00 7.49 -41.53
C LEU A 25 5.63 7.89 -42.04
N ASP A 26 5.52 8.04 -43.39
CA ASP A 26 4.36 8.59 -44.14
C ASP A 26 3.06 7.73 -44.08
N ASN A 27 3.02 6.69 -43.22
CA ASN A 27 1.84 5.84 -43.06
C ASN A 27 0.80 6.51 -42.14
N CYS A 28 0.14 7.57 -42.63
CA CYS A 28 -0.98 8.15 -41.91
C CYS A 28 -2.14 7.12 -41.80
N ILE A 29 -2.35 6.61 -40.61
CA ILE A 29 -3.42 5.64 -40.28
C ILE A 29 -4.64 6.44 -39.85
N THR A 30 -5.65 6.46 -40.71
CA THR A 30 -6.94 7.11 -40.42
C THR A 30 -7.86 6.20 -39.62
N ALA A 31 -8.99 6.73 -39.14
CA ALA A 31 -9.98 5.97 -38.39
C ALA A 31 -10.43 4.71 -39.16
N GLU A 32 -10.58 3.63 -38.39
CA GLU A 32 -11.02 2.32 -38.88
C GLU A 32 -12.29 1.87 -38.16
N GLY A 33 -13.17 1.15 -38.80
CA GLY A 33 -14.39 0.58 -38.19
C GLY A 33 -15.67 1.05 -38.90
N SER A 34 -16.72 1.37 -38.17
CA SER A 34 -18.03 1.78 -38.70
C SER A 34 -18.02 3.29 -39.05
N GLU A 35 -18.50 3.63 -40.22
CA GLU A 35 -18.69 5.04 -40.67
C GLU A 35 -19.78 5.77 -39.88
N THR A 36 -20.70 5.03 -39.32
CA THR A 36 -21.82 5.55 -38.52
C THR A 36 -21.70 5.22 -37.06
N ALA A 37 -20.46 5.02 -36.57
CA ALA A 37 -20.20 4.65 -35.20
C ALA A 37 -20.67 5.74 -34.22
N ASN A 38 -21.53 5.37 -33.28
CA ASN A 38 -21.89 6.27 -32.19
C ASN A 38 -20.75 6.35 -31.10
N LEU A 39 -19.84 5.36 -31.08
CA LEU A 39 -18.69 5.32 -30.18
C LEU A 39 -17.36 5.32 -30.95
N LEU A 40 -16.55 6.36 -30.74
CA LEU A 40 -15.19 6.48 -31.27
C LEU A 40 -14.18 6.16 -30.18
N VAL A 41 -13.37 5.13 -30.34
CA VAL A 41 -12.29 4.77 -29.42
C VAL A 41 -11.00 5.48 -29.81
N LEU A 42 -10.51 6.34 -28.95
CA LEU A 42 -9.33 7.17 -29.18
C LEU A 42 -8.14 6.67 -28.32
N THR A 43 -7.06 6.28 -29.00
CA THR A 43 -5.79 5.85 -28.38
C THR A 43 -4.67 6.86 -28.60
N ARG A 44 -3.55 6.73 -27.90
CA ARG A 44 -2.35 7.57 -28.13
C ARG A 44 -1.77 7.38 -29.52
N LEU A 45 -1.55 6.12 -29.89
CA LEU A 45 -0.92 5.67 -31.14
C LEU A 45 -1.82 4.66 -31.82
N PRO A 46 -1.68 4.47 -33.15
CA PRO A 46 -2.32 3.36 -33.83
C PRO A 46 -1.98 2.02 -33.14
N LEU A 47 -3.01 1.19 -32.95
CA LEU A 47 -2.85 -0.08 -32.25
C LEU A 47 -2.23 -1.14 -33.18
N GLY A 48 -1.13 -1.75 -32.77
CA GLY A 48 -0.61 -2.95 -33.41
C GLY A 48 -1.57 -4.15 -33.24
N PRO A 49 -1.43 -5.22 -34.04
CA PRO A 49 -2.38 -6.33 -34.08
C PRO A 49 -2.67 -6.95 -32.71
N ARG A 50 -1.65 -7.16 -31.89
CA ARG A 50 -1.78 -7.76 -30.53
C ARG A 50 -2.58 -6.87 -29.59
N ASN A 51 -2.21 -5.60 -29.46
CA ASN A 51 -2.88 -4.64 -28.57
C ASN A 51 -4.33 -4.39 -29.02
N ARG A 52 -4.57 -4.45 -30.33
CA ARG A 52 -5.91 -4.36 -30.91
C ARG A 52 -6.76 -5.57 -30.52
N ALA A 53 -6.27 -6.78 -30.67
CA ALA A 53 -6.98 -7.99 -30.30
C ALA A 53 -7.37 -7.98 -28.80
N GLU A 54 -6.44 -7.61 -27.95
CA GLU A 54 -6.67 -7.47 -26.50
C GLU A 54 -7.75 -6.42 -26.19
N LEU A 55 -7.69 -5.24 -26.82
CA LEU A 55 -8.72 -4.21 -26.63
C LEU A 55 -10.09 -4.69 -27.12
N HIS A 56 -10.14 -5.40 -28.25
CA HIS A 56 -11.37 -5.98 -28.77
C HIS A 56 -12.01 -6.98 -27.78
N ASP A 57 -11.19 -7.80 -27.11
CA ASP A 57 -11.67 -8.74 -26.11
C ASP A 57 -12.24 -8.01 -24.89
N TYR A 58 -11.61 -6.92 -24.43
CA TYR A 58 -12.16 -6.09 -23.38
C TYR A 58 -13.49 -5.43 -23.78
N LEU A 59 -13.57 -4.85 -24.99
CA LEU A 59 -14.80 -4.21 -25.49
C LEU A 59 -15.94 -5.23 -25.60
N LYS A 60 -15.69 -6.41 -26.17
CA LYS A 60 -16.67 -7.50 -26.22
C LYS A 60 -17.09 -7.96 -24.83
N GLY A 61 -16.13 -8.12 -23.91
CA GLY A 61 -16.40 -8.47 -22.53
C GLY A 61 -17.28 -7.45 -21.79
N ALA A 62 -17.25 -6.19 -22.20
CA ALA A 62 -18.11 -5.11 -21.72
C ALA A 62 -19.46 -5.00 -22.49
N GLY A 63 -19.75 -5.93 -23.43
CA GLY A 63 -20.97 -5.95 -24.21
C GLY A 63 -21.02 -4.92 -25.34
N ILE A 64 -19.87 -4.36 -25.74
CA ILE A 64 -19.75 -3.40 -26.85
C ILE A 64 -19.61 -4.21 -28.15
N ASP A 65 -20.53 -3.98 -29.08
CA ASP A 65 -20.42 -4.56 -30.43
C ASP A 65 -19.40 -3.80 -31.26
N LEU A 66 -18.40 -4.50 -31.78
CA LEU A 66 -17.33 -3.89 -32.56
C LEU A 66 -17.84 -3.38 -33.93
N ALA A 67 -19.03 -3.81 -34.41
CA ALA A 67 -19.67 -3.30 -35.59
C ALA A 67 -20.15 -1.85 -35.44
N ASP A 68 -20.42 -1.40 -34.21
CA ASP A 68 -20.89 -0.07 -33.84
C ASP A 68 -19.75 0.87 -33.37
N VAL A 69 -18.48 0.45 -33.51
CA VAL A 69 -17.32 1.20 -33.02
C VAL A 69 -16.40 1.62 -34.15
N ALA A 70 -15.90 2.85 -34.04
CA ALA A 70 -14.75 3.30 -34.82
C ALA A 70 -13.52 3.46 -33.91
N PHE A 71 -12.34 3.24 -34.47
CA PHE A 71 -11.05 3.32 -33.73
C PHE A 71 -10.16 4.35 -34.40
N THR A 72 -9.57 5.22 -33.63
CA THR A 72 -8.58 6.19 -34.10
C THR A 72 -7.50 6.47 -33.07
N SER A 73 -6.51 7.28 -33.40
CA SER A 73 -5.41 7.64 -32.51
C SER A 73 -5.10 9.13 -32.55
N VAL A 74 -4.50 9.64 -31.48
CA VAL A 74 -4.06 11.03 -31.39
C VAL A 74 -2.95 11.31 -32.39
N THR A 75 -1.97 10.42 -32.50
CA THR A 75 -0.91 10.45 -33.52
C THR A 75 -1.24 9.45 -34.60
N LYS A 76 -1.22 9.87 -35.85
CA LYS A 76 -1.69 9.08 -37.00
C LYS A 76 -0.64 8.14 -37.58
N CYS A 77 0.63 8.26 -37.17
CA CYS A 77 1.73 7.47 -37.67
C CYS A 77 2.15 6.38 -36.68
N SER A 78 2.61 5.24 -37.19
CA SER A 78 3.29 4.23 -36.38
C SER A 78 4.74 4.68 -36.10
N THR A 79 5.12 4.80 -34.85
CA THR A 79 6.43 5.38 -34.48
C THR A 79 7.57 4.37 -34.44
N TYR A 80 7.34 3.08 -34.69
CA TYR A 80 8.35 1.99 -34.69
C TYR A 80 9.41 2.10 -33.56
N GLY A 81 8.96 2.46 -32.35
CA GLY A 81 9.86 2.58 -31.17
C GLY A 81 10.32 4.01 -30.87
N THR A 82 10.02 4.98 -31.72
CA THR A 82 10.24 6.42 -31.43
C THR A 82 9.07 6.97 -30.63
N GLU A 83 9.30 7.71 -29.56
CA GLU A 83 8.21 8.35 -28.82
C GLU A 83 7.66 9.56 -29.56
N ALA A 84 6.34 9.58 -29.78
CA ALA A 84 5.65 10.75 -30.32
C ALA A 84 5.70 11.92 -29.32
N THR A 85 6.14 13.08 -29.76
CA THR A 85 6.23 14.30 -28.97
C THR A 85 4.88 15.01 -28.86
N LYS A 86 4.78 16.00 -27.97
CA LYS A 86 3.59 16.86 -27.88
C LYS A 86 3.37 17.66 -29.19
N ALA A 87 4.43 18.04 -29.88
CA ALA A 87 4.36 18.74 -31.18
C ALA A 87 3.75 17.83 -32.25
N ASP A 88 4.16 16.56 -32.30
CA ASP A 88 3.60 15.58 -33.28
C ASP A 88 2.11 15.34 -33.01
N MET A 89 1.70 15.25 -31.77
CA MET A 89 0.29 15.12 -31.40
C MET A 89 -0.53 16.36 -31.79
N ALA A 90 0.06 17.56 -31.65
CA ALA A 90 -0.60 18.82 -32.05
C ALA A 90 -0.74 18.93 -33.56
N ALA A 91 0.25 18.51 -34.33
CA ALA A 91 0.20 18.48 -35.80
C ALA A 91 -0.87 17.52 -36.33
N CYS A 92 -1.11 16.39 -35.63
CA CYS A 92 -2.12 15.40 -35.99
C CYS A 92 -3.56 15.80 -35.62
N ARG A 93 -3.76 16.87 -34.83
CA ARG A 93 -5.08 17.25 -34.30
C ARG A 93 -6.11 17.52 -35.44
N LYS A 94 -5.72 18.19 -36.50
CA LYS A 94 -6.60 18.48 -37.66
C LYS A 94 -7.21 17.22 -38.28
N TYR A 95 -6.46 16.13 -38.31
CA TYR A 95 -6.96 14.84 -38.80
C TYR A 95 -7.97 14.21 -37.87
N LEU A 96 -7.76 14.28 -36.54
CA LEU A 96 -8.71 13.81 -35.56
C LEU A 96 -10.04 14.57 -35.63
N GLU A 97 -9.98 15.90 -35.81
CA GLU A 97 -11.17 16.74 -35.98
C GLU A 97 -11.93 16.40 -37.27
N ALA A 98 -11.22 16.22 -38.36
CA ALA A 98 -11.83 15.81 -39.66
C ALA A 98 -12.48 14.41 -39.59
N GLU A 99 -11.87 13.46 -38.83
CA GLU A 99 -12.47 12.13 -38.60
C GLU A 99 -13.78 12.23 -37.81
N ILE A 100 -13.81 13.09 -36.79
CA ILE A 100 -15.02 13.33 -35.98
C ILE A 100 -16.11 13.98 -36.86
N ASP A 101 -15.75 14.88 -37.77
CA ASP A 101 -16.70 15.52 -38.70
C ASP A 101 -17.33 14.53 -39.69
N VAL A 102 -16.57 13.50 -40.06
CA VAL A 102 -17.08 12.46 -41.00
C VAL A 102 -17.91 11.43 -40.25
N ILE A 103 -17.39 10.90 -39.09
CA ILE A 103 -18.03 9.80 -38.32
C ILE A 103 -19.22 10.33 -37.53
N LYS A 104 -19.13 11.55 -36.99
CA LYS A 104 -20.11 12.21 -36.14
C LYS A 104 -20.50 11.37 -34.91
N PRO A 105 -19.52 10.87 -34.15
CA PRO A 105 -19.82 10.04 -32.99
C PRO A 105 -20.51 10.86 -31.91
N GLY A 106 -21.47 10.29 -31.21
CA GLY A 106 -22.03 10.90 -29.99
C GLY A 106 -21.05 10.82 -28.80
N TRP A 107 -20.20 9.79 -28.80
CA TRP A 107 -19.30 9.49 -27.71
C TRP A 107 -17.87 9.20 -28.19
N VAL A 108 -16.89 9.71 -27.42
CA VAL A 108 -15.47 9.40 -27.60
C VAL A 108 -14.98 8.70 -26.33
N LEU A 109 -14.46 7.49 -26.44
CA LEU A 109 -13.77 6.77 -25.38
C LEU A 109 -12.28 7.08 -25.44
N ALA A 110 -11.79 7.96 -24.60
CA ALA A 110 -10.39 8.36 -24.54
C ALA A 110 -9.58 7.40 -23.65
N LEU A 111 -8.66 6.62 -24.25
CA LEU A 111 -7.84 5.61 -23.59
C LEU A 111 -6.45 6.15 -23.24
N GLY A 112 -6.27 6.51 -21.97
CA GLY A 112 -5.00 7.04 -21.45
C GLY A 112 -4.91 8.55 -21.44
N ASN A 113 -3.80 9.06 -20.92
CA ASN A 113 -3.64 10.47 -20.61
C ASN A 113 -3.57 11.36 -21.86
N GLU A 114 -2.86 10.90 -22.89
CA GLU A 114 -2.69 11.66 -24.14
C GLU A 114 -4.00 11.75 -24.94
N ALA A 115 -4.79 10.67 -24.94
CA ALA A 115 -6.12 10.67 -25.55
C ALA A 115 -7.07 11.63 -24.81
N LEU A 116 -7.05 11.63 -23.48
CA LEU A 116 -7.81 12.57 -22.67
C LEU A 116 -7.39 14.02 -22.92
N GLN A 117 -6.08 14.28 -23.01
CA GLN A 117 -5.55 15.61 -23.31
C GLN A 117 -5.98 16.11 -24.67
N ALA A 118 -5.95 15.24 -25.69
CA ALA A 118 -6.37 15.58 -27.05
C ALA A 118 -7.88 15.81 -27.11
N ALA A 119 -8.68 14.94 -26.51
CA ALA A 119 -10.14 14.99 -26.58
C ALA A 119 -10.76 16.08 -25.71
N ALA A 120 -10.31 16.23 -24.46
CA ALA A 120 -10.95 17.11 -23.47
C ALA A 120 -10.03 18.20 -22.90
N GLY A 121 -8.77 18.27 -23.32
CA GLY A 121 -7.82 19.27 -22.81
C GLY A 121 -7.42 19.04 -21.34
N ARG A 122 -7.60 17.83 -20.80
CA ARG A 122 -7.34 17.46 -19.41
C ARG A 122 -6.17 16.47 -19.30
N SER A 123 -5.43 16.53 -18.21
CA SER A 123 -4.35 15.59 -17.87
C SER A 123 -4.58 14.95 -16.52
N GLY A 124 -4.12 13.72 -16.33
CA GLY A 124 -4.30 12.96 -15.09
C GLY A 124 -5.43 11.95 -15.23
N ILE A 125 -5.22 10.90 -16.05
CA ILE A 125 -6.24 9.90 -16.38
C ILE A 125 -6.84 9.22 -15.15
N MET A 126 -6.06 8.96 -14.11
CA MET A 126 -6.56 8.37 -12.87
C MET A 126 -7.53 9.30 -12.12
N LYS A 127 -7.40 10.61 -12.32
CA LYS A 127 -8.30 11.63 -11.76
C LYS A 127 -9.64 11.72 -12.49
N TYR A 128 -9.58 11.61 -13.79
CA TYR A 128 -10.73 11.92 -14.65
C TYR A 128 -11.39 10.68 -15.22
N ARG A 129 -10.92 9.50 -14.78
CA ARG A 129 -11.44 8.21 -15.19
C ARG A 129 -12.94 8.09 -14.92
N GLY A 130 -13.68 7.68 -15.95
CA GLY A 130 -15.12 7.49 -15.91
C GLY A 130 -15.95 8.77 -15.88
N GLN A 131 -15.33 9.95 -15.88
CA GLN A 131 -16.06 11.22 -15.95
C GLN A 131 -16.38 11.58 -17.39
N ILE A 132 -17.45 12.35 -17.56
CA ILE A 132 -17.93 12.83 -18.86
C ILE A 132 -17.45 14.26 -19.05
N PHE A 133 -16.90 14.55 -20.24
CA PHE A 133 -16.46 15.87 -20.68
C PHE A 133 -17.05 16.19 -22.05
N ASP A 134 -17.06 17.46 -22.41
CA ASP A 134 -17.27 17.85 -23.78
C ASP A 134 -15.98 17.68 -24.59
N PHE A 135 -16.08 17.24 -25.83
CA PHE A 135 -14.93 17.23 -26.73
C PHE A 135 -14.48 18.67 -26.99
N LYS A 136 -13.18 18.92 -26.89
CA LYS A 136 -12.62 20.26 -27.04
C LYS A 136 -12.97 20.88 -28.39
N GLY A 137 -13.79 21.93 -28.40
CA GLY A 137 -14.31 22.61 -29.58
C GLY A 137 -15.60 22.02 -30.14
N ARG A 138 -16.12 20.92 -29.61
CA ARG A 138 -17.32 20.20 -30.04
C ARG A 138 -18.18 19.75 -28.88
N PRO A 139 -19.02 20.63 -28.31
CA PRO A 139 -19.85 20.29 -27.13
C PRO A 139 -20.96 19.28 -27.44
N ASP A 140 -21.27 19.07 -28.73
CA ASP A 140 -22.17 18.04 -29.24
C ASP A 140 -21.60 16.60 -29.09
N VAL A 141 -20.29 16.44 -28.96
CA VAL A 141 -19.59 15.16 -28.77
C VAL A 141 -19.15 15.04 -27.33
N LYS A 142 -19.53 13.95 -26.67
CA LYS A 142 -19.14 13.68 -25.28
C LYS A 142 -17.93 12.76 -25.20
N VAL A 143 -17.07 13.00 -24.22
CA VAL A 143 -15.84 12.22 -23.98
C VAL A 143 -15.95 11.50 -22.64
N VAL A 144 -15.70 10.21 -22.62
CA VAL A 144 -15.45 9.45 -21.39
C VAL A 144 -14.00 9.03 -21.37
N ALA A 145 -13.33 9.33 -20.28
CA ALA A 145 -11.92 8.99 -20.10
C ALA A 145 -11.75 7.68 -19.32
N THR A 146 -10.88 6.79 -19.77
CA THR A 146 -10.44 5.63 -18.99
C THR A 146 -8.96 5.31 -19.26
N ILE A 147 -8.40 4.40 -18.45
CA ILE A 147 -7.01 3.96 -18.60
C ILE A 147 -6.81 3.19 -19.91
N SER A 148 -5.56 3.13 -20.37
CA SER A 148 -5.23 2.33 -21.55
C SER A 148 -5.07 0.83 -21.21
N PRO A 149 -5.30 -0.09 -22.17
CA PRO A 149 -5.03 -1.52 -21.95
C PRO A 149 -3.60 -1.81 -21.47
N SER A 150 -2.61 -1.06 -21.95
CA SER A 150 -1.22 -1.17 -21.49
C SER A 150 -1.01 -0.84 -20.02
N MET A 151 -1.87 -0.01 -19.42
CA MET A 151 -1.86 0.23 -17.97
C MET A 151 -2.47 -0.95 -17.22
N VAL A 152 -3.51 -1.56 -17.75
CA VAL A 152 -4.12 -2.78 -17.19
C VAL A 152 -3.12 -3.93 -17.23
N PHE A 153 -2.40 -4.08 -18.36
CA PHE A 153 -1.34 -5.08 -18.47
C PHE A 153 -0.23 -4.91 -17.43
N ARG A 154 0.22 -3.67 -17.21
CA ARG A 154 1.23 -3.37 -16.18
C ARG A 154 0.72 -3.45 -14.74
N ASN A 155 -0.58 -3.29 -14.54
CA ASN A 155 -1.23 -3.40 -13.24
C ASN A 155 -2.59 -4.10 -13.39
N PRO A 156 -2.61 -5.44 -13.32
CA PRO A 156 -3.81 -6.26 -13.49
C PRO A 156 -4.95 -5.92 -12.51
N GLY A 157 -4.63 -5.37 -11.34
CA GLY A 157 -5.63 -4.89 -10.38
C GLY A 157 -6.53 -3.77 -10.91
N LEU A 158 -6.14 -3.10 -12.01
CA LEU A 158 -6.97 -2.08 -12.66
C LEU A 158 -8.03 -2.67 -13.60
N ARG A 159 -7.97 -3.99 -13.88
CA ARG A 159 -8.86 -4.64 -14.87
C ARG A 159 -10.34 -4.51 -14.53
N GLY A 160 -10.73 -4.78 -13.28
CA GLY A 160 -12.13 -4.69 -12.86
C GLY A 160 -12.70 -3.30 -13.08
N GLY A 161 -11.99 -2.30 -12.64
CA GLY A 161 -12.41 -0.93 -12.86
C GLY A 161 -12.37 -0.50 -14.32
N PHE A 162 -11.42 -0.97 -15.15
CA PHE A 162 -11.39 -0.72 -16.59
C PHE A 162 -12.63 -1.32 -17.26
N MET A 163 -13.00 -2.55 -16.92
CA MET A 163 -14.22 -3.20 -17.41
C MET A 163 -15.48 -2.44 -16.99
N ALA A 164 -15.53 -1.94 -15.76
CA ALA A 164 -16.66 -1.11 -15.29
C ALA A 164 -16.79 0.19 -16.11
N ASP A 165 -15.67 0.84 -16.45
CA ASP A 165 -15.67 2.03 -17.32
C ASP A 165 -16.19 1.70 -18.71
N LEU A 166 -15.76 0.60 -19.33
CA LEU A 166 -16.22 0.17 -20.64
C LEU A 166 -17.72 -0.17 -20.64
N THR A 167 -18.17 -0.88 -19.61
CA THR A 167 -19.60 -1.19 -19.43
C THR A 167 -20.42 0.08 -19.28
N TYR A 168 -19.91 1.06 -18.53
CA TYR A 168 -20.55 2.36 -18.39
C TYR A 168 -20.66 3.10 -19.72
N VAL A 169 -19.57 3.16 -20.50
CA VAL A 169 -19.56 3.77 -21.84
C VAL A 169 -20.54 3.09 -22.78
N ASN A 170 -20.64 1.75 -22.75
CA ASN A 170 -21.60 1.00 -23.54
C ASN A 170 -23.04 1.43 -23.25
N ARG A 171 -23.39 1.56 -21.97
CA ARG A 171 -24.71 2.03 -21.53
C ARG A 171 -25.01 3.45 -22.02
N LEU A 172 -24.02 4.38 -21.89
CA LEU A 172 -24.15 5.74 -22.39
C LEU A 172 -24.35 5.79 -23.92
N ALA A 173 -23.56 5.02 -24.68
CA ALA A 173 -23.67 4.95 -26.12
C ALA A 173 -25.02 4.39 -26.58
N LYS A 174 -25.62 3.47 -25.81
CA LYS A 174 -26.97 2.93 -26.06
C LYS A 174 -28.10 3.82 -25.53
N GLY A 175 -27.79 4.93 -24.86
CA GLY A 175 -28.78 5.82 -24.28
C GLY A 175 -29.51 5.22 -23.05
N GLU A 176 -28.93 4.18 -22.44
CA GLU A 176 -29.48 3.53 -21.28
C GLU A 176 -29.30 4.42 -20.02
N LYS A 177 -30.37 4.68 -19.30
CA LYS A 177 -30.30 5.37 -18.02
C LYS A 177 -29.74 4.45 -16.93
N SER A 178 -29.04 5.04 -15.96
CA SER A 178 -28.66 4.36 -14.74
C SER A 178 -29.89 3.78 -14.03
N SER A 179 -29.73 2.61 -13.41
CA SER A 179 -30.82 2.03 -12.62
C SER A 179 -31.13 2.94 -11.43
N ASP A 180 -32.36 3.44 -11.35
CA ASP A 180 -32.83 4.29 -10.23
C ASP A 180 -32.74 3.57 -8.88
N ALA A 181 -32.58 2.25 -8.87
CA ALA A 181 -32.43 1.44 -7.65
C ALA A 181 -31.06 1.66 -6.94
N LEU A 182 -30.06 2.19 -7.65
CA LEU A 182 -28.70 2.39 -7.13
C LEU A 182 -28.47 3.79 -6.53
N VAL A 183 -29.48 4.65 -6.55
CA VAL A 183 -29.42 6.01 -6.01
C VAL A 183 -30.47 6.15 -4.90
N PRO A 184 -30.16 6.80 -3.75
CA PRO A 184 -31.15 7.01 -2.72
C PRO A 184 -32.32 7.82 -3.28
N LYS A 185 -33.54 7.35 -3.09
CA LYS A 185 -34.75 8.08 -3.49
C LYS A 185 -34.79 9.49 -2.88
N ARG A 186 -34.22 9.66 -1.68
CA ARG A 186 -34.08 10.93 -0.97
C ARG A 186 -32.91 10.88 0.01
N VAL A 187 -32.06 11.90 -0.03
CA VAL A 187 -31.11 12.20 1.05
C VAL A 187 -31.78 13.17 2.03
N ARG A 188 -31.97 12.75 3.27
CA ARG A 188 -32.62 13.55 4.33
C ARG A 188 -31.54 14.39 5.02
N SER A 189 -31.52 15.70 4.75
CA SER A 189 -30.68 16.64 5.49
C SER A 189 -31.29 16.94 6.86
N VAL A 190 -30.56 16.71 7.93
CA VAL A 190 -31.02 16.89 9.32
C VAL A 190 -30.73 18.31 9.78
N MET A 191 -31.69 19.22 9.53
CA MET A 191 -31.56 20.66 9.77
C MET A 191 -32.35 21.16 10.99
N THR A 192 -33.14 20.30 11.65
CA THR A 192 -34.02 20.67 12.73
C THR A 192 -33.94 19.71 13.92
N LYS A 193 -34.39 20.12 15.10
CA LYS A 193 -34.44 19.25 16.28
C LYS A 193 -35.38 18.04 16.05
N GLN A 194 -36.49 18.23 15.31
CA GLN A 194 -37.35 17.11 14.92
C GLN A 194 -36.63 16.13 13.99
N GLY A 195 -35.83 16.64 13.06
CA GLY A 195 -34.95 15.79 12.20
C GLY A 195 -33.94 14.99 13.00
N LEU A 196 -33.31 15.59 14.02
CA LEU A 196 -32.41 14.88 14.92
C LEU A 196 -33.14 13.78 15.71
N GLN A 197 -34.35 14.07 16.21
CA GLN A 197 -35.14 13.07 16.91
C GLN A 197 -35.55 11.93 15.97
N ALA A 198 -35.99 12.24 14.75
CA ALA A 198 -36.34 11.23 13.75
C ALA A 198 -35.16 10.32 13.39
N LEU A 199 -33.94 10.88 13.26
CA LEU A 199 -32.73 10.09 13.07
C LEU A 199 -32.43 9.22 14.29
N ALA A 200 -32.54 9.75 15.51
CA ALA A 200 -32.35 8.99 16.74
C ALA A 200 -33.35 7.82 16.85
N ASP A 201 -34.60 8.03 16.47
CA ASP A 201 -35.64 6.99 16.48
C ASP A 201 -35.37 5.95 15.39
N GLU A 202 -34.85 6.34 14.21
CA GLU A 202 -34.40 5.42 13.17
C GLU A 202 -33.25 4.52 13.67
N LEU A 203 -32.25 5.11 14.33
CA LEU A 203 -31.11 4.37 14.87
C LEU A 203 -31.50 3.36 15.97
N LYS A 204 -32.61 3.58 16.69
CA LYS A 204 -33.13 2.63 17.68
C LYS A 204 -33.68 1.35 17.05
N VAL A 205 -34.15 1.41 15.81
CA VAL A 205 -34.95 0.34 15.19
C VAL A 205 -34.27 -0.27 13.95
N CYS A 206 -33.22 0.36 13.38
CA CYS A 206 -32.47 -0.21 12.26
C CYS A 206 -31.68 -1.46 12.69
N GLU A 207 -31.49 -2.41 11.79
CA GLU A 207 -30.55 -3.53 11.98
C GLU A 207 -29.11 -3.06 11.93
N GLY A 208 -28.82 -2.12 11.03
CA GLY A 208 -27.50 -1.56 10.85
C GLY A 208 -27.51 -0.25 10.09
N TYR A 209 -26.33 0.35 10.05
CA TYR A 209 -26.08 1.57 9.29
C TYR A 209 -24.65 1.63 8.77
N ALA A 210 -24.48 2.20 7.59
CA ALA A 210 -23.20 2.67 7.09
C ALA A 210 -23.03 4.14 7.48
N PHE A 211 -21.81 4.54 7.83
CA PHE A 211 -21.49 5.93 8.19
C PHE A 211 -20.22 6.38 7.50
N ASP A 212 -20.12 7.69 7.32
CA ASP A 212 -19.01 8.40 6.73
C ASP A 212 -19.00 9.85 7.21
N ILE A 213 -17.85 10.45 7.38
CA ILE A 213 -17.71 11.85 7.77
C ILE A 213 -16.92 12.65 6.74
N GLU A 214 -17.31 13.92 6.60
CA GLU A 214 -16.52 14.90 5.89
C GLU A 214 -15.83 15.82 6.89
N THR A 215 -14.56 16.17 6.64
CA THR A 215 -13.72 16.91 7.58
C THR A 215 -13.03 18.10 6.92
N THR A 216 -12.61 19.09 7.72
CA THR A 216 -11.87 20.25 7.24
C THR A 216 -10.39 19.93 6.94
N SER A 217 -9.86 18.84 7.50
CA SER A 217 -8.48 18.39 7.29
C SER A 217 -8.38 16.86 7.42
N PHE A 218 -7.20 16.29 7.16
CA PHE A 218 -6.92 14.88 7.43
C PHE A 218 -6.35 14.61 8.82
N ASP A 219 -6.13 15.66 9.61
CA ASP A 219 -5.52 15.61 10.92
C ASP A 219 -6.47 16.20 11.95
N GLU A 220 -7.02 15.36 12.82
CA GLU A 220 -7.98 15.71 13.87
C GLU A 220 -7.38 16.52 15.01
N PHE A 221 -6.06 16.51 15.16
CA PHE A 221 -5.37 17.23 16.25
C PHE A 221 -5.06 18.68 15.91
N LYS A 222 -5.19 19.11 14.65
CA LYS A 222 -5.02 20.51 14.30
C LYS A 222 -6.07 21.39 14.97
N PRO A 223 -5.71 22.59 15.47
CA PRO A 223 -6.63 23.47 16.20
C PRO A 223 -7.93 23.79 15.44
N ASP A 224 -7.85 23.88 14.11
CA ASP A 224 -8.99 24.21 13.24
C ASP A 224 -9.69 22.99 12.64
N SER A 225 -9.39 21.80 13.14
CA SER A 225 -9.99 20.57 12.65
C SER A 225 -11.43 20.43 13.11
N ARG A 226 -12.36 20.20 12.17
CA ARG A 226 -13.80 20.11 12.41
C ARG A 226 -14.40 19.02 11.54
N ILE A 227 -15.49 18.39 12.04
CA ILE A 227 -16.35 17.50 11.23
C ILE A 227 -17.39 18.36 10.52
N ILE A 228 -17.35 18.39 9.19
CA ILE A 228 -18.26 19.17 8.34
C ILE A 228 -19.65 18.54 8.32
N SER A 229 -19.71 17.22 8.11
CA SER A 229 -20.96 16.46 8.10
C SER A 229 -20.76 15.01 8.56
N LEU A 230 -21.86 14.40 9.03
CA LEU A 230 -21.96 12.97 9.33
C LEU A 230 -23.07 12.39 8.46
N GLY A 231 -22.73 11.50 7.55
CA GLY A 231 -23.65 10.73 6.74
C GLY A 231 -23.99 9.39 7.38
N LEU A 232 -25.21 8.93 7.18
CA LEU A 232 -25.73 7.65 7.69
C LEU A 232 -26.69 7.04 6.68
N SER A 233 -26.47 5.78 6.28
CA SER A 233 -27.41 5.01 5.47
C SER A 233 -27.86 3.78 6.23
N THR A 234 -29.14 3.69 6.55
CA THR A 234 -29.71 2.65 7.42
C THR A 234 -30.43 1.56 6.63
N TRP A 235 -30.59 0.38 7.25
CA TRP A 235 -31.38 -0.74 6.74
C TRP A 235 -32.06 -1.50 7.87
N ARG A 236 -33.09 -2.29 7.51
CA ARG A 236 -33.86 -3.14 8.41
C ARG A 236 -33.51 -4.60 8.20
N GLU A 237 -33.97 -5.44 9.12
CA GLU A 237 -33.91 -6.88 8.96
C GLU A 237 -34.65 -7.31 7.66
N GLY A 238 -34.02 -8.18 6.88
CA GLY A 238 -34.52 -8.63 5.59
C GLY A 238 -34.25 -7.73 4.39
N ASP A 239 -33.73 -6.50 4.61
CA ASP A 239 -33.30 -5.65 3.48
C ASP A 239 -32.03 -6.23 2.82
N THR A 240 -31.95 -6.09 1.49
CA THR A 240 -30.80 -6.51 0.68
C THR A 240 -29.94 -5.33 0.21
N GLY A 241 -30.24 -4.13 0.73
CA GLY A 241 -29.56 -2.87 0.44
C GLY A 241 -29.95 -1.77 1.41
N PRO A 242 -29.38 -0.57 1.27
CA PRO A 242 -29.74 0.58 2.08
C PRO A 242 -31.17 1.03 1.82
N ARG A 243 -31.84 1.50 2.86
CA ARG A 243 -33.24 1.92 2.85
C ARG A 243 -33.44 3.42 2.96
N ASP A 244 -32.83 4.03 3.95
CA ASP A 244 -32.89 5.46 4.23
C ASP A 244 -31.49 6.07 4.30
N CYS A 245 -31.37 7.28 3.77
CA CYS A 245 -30.12 8.03 3.76
C CYS A 245 -30.30 9.36 4.51
N TRP A 246 -29.46 9.60 5.50
CA TRP A 246 -29.48 10.76 6.39
C TRP A 246 -28.12 11.46 6.36
N VAL A 247 -28.11 12.78 6.36
CA VAL A 247 -26.90 13.58 6.53
C VAL A 247 -27.14 14.68 7.55
N VAL A 248 -26.30 14.68 8.58
CA VAL A 248 -26.28 15.74 9.60
C VAL A 248 -25.16 16.71 9.25
N PRO A 249 -25.48 17.90 8.71
CA PRO A 249 -24.46 18.92 8.49
C PRO A 249 -24.03 19.49 9.85
N LEU A 250 -22.78 19.24 10.25
CA LEU A 250 -22.26 19.66 11.54
C LEU A 250 -21.59 21.04 11.45
N TYR A 251 -20.32 21.10 11.10
CA TYR A 251 -19.57 22.34 10.99
C TYR A 251 -19.53 22.84 9.53
N HIS A 252 -20.62 23.41 9.06
CA HIS A 252 -20.71 24.04 7.74
C HIS A 252 -21.32 25.44 7.85
N PRO A 253 -20.91 26.44 7.03
CA PRO A 253 -21.47 27.80 7.11
C PRO A 253 -22.98 27.88 7.06
N GLU A 254 -23.63 27.07 6.23
CA GLU A 254 -25.08 27.01 6.07
C GLU A 254 -25.76 26.04 7.08
N SER A 255 -25.01 25.40 7.99
CA SER A 255 -25.59 24.48 8.98
C SER A 255 -26.18 25.23 10.16
N PRO A 256 -27.41 24.88 10.61
CA PRO A 256 -27.98 25.42 11.85
C PRO A 256 -27.21 24.92 13.09
N TRP A 257 -26.35 23.87 12.94
CA TRP A 257 -25.60 23.27 14.02
C TRP A 257 -24.16 23.79 14.14
N LYS A 258 -23.71 24.66 13.24
CA LYS A 258 -22.32 25.11 13.15
C LYS A 258 -21.73 25.46 14.53
N ASN A 259 -22.41 26.27 15.34
CA ASN A 259 -21.92 26.70 16.65
C ASN A 259 -22.12 25.64 17.75
N TYR A 260 -22.84 24.57 17.50
CA TYR A 260 -23.19 23.53 18.45
C TYR A 260 -22.88 22.12 17.94
N TRP A 261 -22.07 22.02 16.90
CA TRP A 261 -21.83 20.77 16.18
C TRP A 261 -21.33 19.62 17.09
N MET A 262 -20.42 19.91 18.05
CA MET A 262 -19.96 18.92 19.03
C MET A 262 -21.08 18.46 19.97
N LEU A 263 -21.97 19.37 20.37
CA LEU A 263 -23.11 19.00 21.19
C LEU A 263 -24.06 18.08 20.43
N VAL A 264 -24.32 18.36 19.15
CA VAL A 264 -25.12 17.50 18.28
C VAL A 264 -24.49 16.13 18.14
N LEU A 265 -23.20 16.05 17.89
CA LEU A 265 -22.45 14.78 17.79
C LEU A 265 -22.56 14.01 19.12
N LYS A 266 -22.28 14.66 20.25
CA LYS A 266 -22.40 14.03 21.59
C LYS A 266 -23.80 13.52 21.90
N LYS A 267 -24.85 14.21 21.44
CA LYS A 267 -26.28 13.79 21.59
C LYS A 267 -26.59 12.56 20.71
N LEU A 268 -25.96 12.42 19.54
CA LEU A 268 -26.15 11.27 18.68
C LEU A 268 -25.32 10.05 19.13
N ALA A 269 -24.20 10.27 19.81
CA ALA A 269 -23.27 9.22 20.22
C ALA A 269 -23.93 8.03 20.97
N PRO A 270 -24.88 8.19 21.91
CA PRO A 270 -25.57 7.06 22.54
C PRO A 270 -26.30 6.15 21.56
N PHE A 271 -26.86 6.70 20.48
CA PHE A 271 -27.62 5.95 19.47
C PHE A 271 -26.63 5.23 18.51
N LEU A 272 -25.52 5.88 18.18
CA LEU A 272 -24.44 5.27 17.39
C LEU A 272 -23.75 4.11 18.13
N ARG A 273 -23.74 4.11 19.47
CA ARG A 273 -23.19 3.03 20.31
C ARG A 273 -24.10 1.81 20.42
N MET A 274 -25.36 1.91 20.06
CA MET A 274 -26.29 0.78 20.17
C MET A 274 -25.74 -0.45 19.46
N PRO A 275 -26.03 -1.68 19.92
CA PRO A 275 -25.53 -2.92 19.35
C PRO A 275 -26.18 -3.19 17.98
N ARG A 276 -25.77 -2.46 16.98
CA ARG A 276 -26.18 -2.54 15.58
C ARG A 276 -24.99 -2.92 14.70
N ARG A 277 -25.25 -3.30 13.46
CA ARG A 277 -24.20 -3.42 12.46
C ARG A 277 -23.74 -2.02 12.06
N ARG A 278 -22.47 -1.74 12.26
CA ARG A 278 -21.83 -0.44 12.00
C ARG A 278 -20.79 -0.64 10.93
N VAL A 279 -21.04 -0.05 9.78
CA VAL A 279 -20.27 -0.27 8.56
C VAL A 279 -19.64 1.05 8.11
N ALA A 280 -18.41 0.99 7.68
CA ALA A 280 -17.74 2.12 7.03
C ALA A 280 -16.86 1.65 5.88
N HIS A 281 -16.33 2.59 5.13
CA HIS A 281 -15.30 2.36 4.13
C HIS A 281 -14.00 3.05 4.57
N ASN A 282 -12.97 2.28 4.93
CA ASN A 282 -11.77 2.80 5.61
C ASN A 282 -12.13 3.48 6.95
N GLY A 283 -13.03 2.87 7.69
CA GLY A 283 -13.67 3.46 8.86
C GLY A 283 -12.75 3.75 10.04
N LYS A 284 -11.49 3.31 9.98
CA LYS A 284 -10.45 3.70 10.93
C LYS A 284 -10.23 5.22 10.91
N PHE A 285 -10.29 5.87 9.76
CA PHE A 285 -10.23 7.33 9.64
C PHE A 285 -11.40 7.98 10.38
N ASP A 286 -12.62 7.55 10.08
CA ASP A 286 -13.84 8.11 10.67
C ASP A 286 -13.88 7.91 12.18
N LEU A 287 -13.54 6.70 12.67
CA LEU A 287 -13.51 6.40 14.09
C LEU A 287 -12.51 7.25 14.86
N ARG A 288 -11.35 7.51 14.29
CA ARG A 288 -10.31 8.34 14.92
C ARG A 288 -10.86 9.74 15.18
N TRP A 289 -11.50 10.35 14.20
CA TRP A 289 -12.14 11.65 14.31
C TRP A 289 -13.34 11.63 15.27
N LEU A 290 -14.24 10.68 15.13
CA LEU A 290 -15.42 10.58 15.96
C LEU A 290 -15.05 10.37 17.44
N ARG A 291 -14.06 9.55 17.73
CA ARG A 291 -13.53 9.33 19.09
C ARG A 291 -12.86 10.57 19.66
N HIS A 292 -12.11 11.31 18.83
CA HIS A 292 -11.49 12.57 19.25
C HIS A 292 -12.55 13.57 19.74
N PHE A 293 -13.69 13.67 19.07
CA PHE A 293 -14.79 14.57 19.44
C PHE A 293 -15.86 13.94 20.34
N GLY A 294 -15.59 12.80 20.95
CA GLY A 294 -16.39 12.19 22.03
C GLY A 294 -17.50 11.21 21.58
N ALA A 295 -17.56 10.85 20.31
CA ALA A 295 -18.43 9.77 19.83
C ALA A 295 -17.65 8.46 19.72
N ASN A 296 -17.54 7.74 20.84
CA ASN A 296 -16.77 6.49 20.92
C ASN A 296 -17.68 5.27 20.67
N PHE A 297 -17.47 4.57 19.58
CA PHE A 297 -18.10 3.29 19.23
C PHE A 297 -17.17 2.47 18.32
N SER A 298 -17.55 1.22 18.05
CA SER A 298 -16.73 0.26 17.30
C SER A 298 -17.34 -0.09 15.95
N LEU A 299 -16.53 -0.47 14.99
CA LEU A 299 -16.94 -1.06 13.71
C LEU A 299 -17.41 -2.51 13.90
N THR A 300 -18.29 -2.94 13.02
CA THR A 300 -18.62 -4.37 12.83
C THR A 300 -18.19 -4.87 11.45
N PHE A 301 -17.95 -3.96 10.51
CA PHE A 301 -17.54 -4.29 9.15
C PHE A 301 -16.89 -3.07 8.47
N ASP A 302 -15.89 -3.31 7.65
CA ASP A 302 -15.23 -2.30 6.81
C ASP A 302 -15.17 -2.80 5.37
N THR A 303 -15.76 -2.06 4.45
CA THR A 303 -15.88 -2.47 3.04
C THR A 303 -14.54 -2.45 2.31
N MET A 304 -13.58 -1.59 2.71
CA MET A 304 -12.24 -1.59 2.14
C MET A 304 -11.44 -2.82 2.59
N LEU A 305 -11.51 -3.19 3.86
CA LEU A 305 -10.87 -4.39 4.40
C LEU A 305 -11.45 -5.66 3.76
N ALA A 306 -12.78 -5.73 3.62
CA ALA A 306 -13.46 -6.86 2.98
C ALA A 306 -13.04 -7.02 1.51
N ALA A 307 -13.02 -5.93 0.75
CA ALA A 307 -12.59 -5.95 -0.64
C ALA A 307 -11.12 -6.39 -0.79
N HIS A 308 -10.25 -5.95 0.12
CA HIS A 308 -8.84 -6.36 0.14
C HIS A 308 -8.65 -7.85 0.46
N LEU A 309 -9.44 -8.42 1.36
CA LEU A 309 -9.38 -9.85 1.65
C LEU A 309 -9.85 -10.70 0.48
N LEU A 310 -10.85 -10.23 -0.26
CA LEU A 310 -11.39 -10.93 -1.43
C LEU A 310 -10.45 -10.82 -2.65
N ASP A 311 -9.79 -9.68 -2.84
CA ASP A 311 -8.81 -9.48 -3.90
C ASP A 311 -7.87 -8.31 -3.54
N GLU A 312 -6.66 -8.63 -3.14
CA GLU A 312 -5.65 -7.67 -2.70
C GLU A 312 -5.09 -6.80 -3.85
N ASN A 313 -5.28 -7.21 -5.10
CA ASN A 313 -4.84 -6.45 -6.28
C ASN A 313 -5.86 -5.40 -6.72
N ARG A 314 -7.11 -5.51 -6.26
CA ARG A 314 -8.21 -4.60 -6.64
C ARG A 314 -7.99 -3.19 -6.10
N PRO A 315 -8.35 -2.13 -6.86
CA PRO A 315 -8.42 -0.78 -6.33
C PRO A 315 -9.35 -0.69 -5.11
N LYS A 316 -8.93 0.07 -4.11
CA LYS A 316 -9.59 0.09 -2.78
C LYS A 316 -10.41 1.35 -2.53
N SER A 317 -10.48 2.30 -3.47
CA SER A 317 -11.31 3.50 -3.27
C SER A 317 -12.80 3.15 -3.32
N LEU A 318 -13.59 3.81 -2.48
CA LEU A 318 -15.05 3.62 -2.43
C LEU A 318 -15.69 3.72 -3.81
N GLU A 319 -15.34 4.76 -4.57
CA GLU A 319 -15.89 4.96 -5.90
C GLU A 319 -15.53 3.83 -6.87
N SER A 320 -14.26 3.39 -6.90
CA SER A 320 -13.84 2.30 -7.77
C SER A 320 -14.57 1.00 -7.45
N LEU A 321 -14.71 0.68 -6.17
CA LEU A 321 -15.41 -0.53 -5.72
C LEU A 321 -16.92 -0.45 -6.00
N ALA A 322 -17.54 0.67 -5.73
CA ALA A 322 -18.98 0.85 -5.96
C ALA A 322 -19.30 0.81 -7.46
N ARG A 323 -18.49 1.42 -8.29
CA ARG A 323 -18.65 1.35 -9.75
C ARG A 323 -18.48 -0.07 -10.28
N GLU A 324 -17.48 -0.79 -9.79
CA GLU A 324 -17.20 -2.18 -10.21
C GLU A 324 -18.27 -3.16 -9.72
N LEU A 325 -18.66 -3.08 -8.44
CA LEU A 325 -19.51 -4.09 -7.81
C LEU A 325 -21.00 -3.74 -7.81
N LEU A 326 -21.33 -2.44 -7.81
CA LEU A 326 -22.71 -1.96 -7.81
C LEU A 326 -23.14 -1.37 -9.15
N GLY A 327 -22.22 -1.05 -10.06
CA GLY A 327 -22.53 -0.45 -11.36
C GLY A 327 -23.01 1.00 -11.29
N VAL A 328 -22.69 1.73 -10.20
CA VAL A 328 -23.09 3.13 -9.99
C VAL A 328 -22.29 4.09 -10.87
N GLU A 329 -22.87 5.24 -11.15
CA GLU A 329 -22.19 6.32 -11.85
C GLU A 329 -21.17 7.03 -10.94
N PRO A 330 -20.14 7.70 -11.52
CA PRO A 330 -19.24 8.55 -10.73
C PRO A 330 -20.01 9.67 -10.04
N TRP A 331 -19.73 9.88 -8.76
CA TRP A 331 -20.42 10.93 -7.98
C TRP A 331 -19.46 11.85 -7.23
N LYS A 332 -18.13 11.62 -7.34
CA LYS A 332 -17.15 12.45 -6.65
C LYS A 332 -17.18 13.89 -7.12
N ILE A 333 -17.05 14.78 -6.14
CA ILE A 333 -16.87 16.22 -6.35
C ILE A 333 -15.45 16.59 -5.93
N ASP A 334 -15.03 17.80 -6.23
CA ASP A 334 -13.80 18.33 -5.66
C ASP A 334 -13.99 18.52 -4.15
N ASN A 335 -13.37 17.63 -3.37
CA ASN A 335 -13.47 17.63 -1.91
C ASN A 335 -12.35 18.43 -1.21
N THR A 336 -11.54 19.18 -1.97
CA THR A 336 -10.44 19.98 -1.41
C THR A 336 -10.94 21.14 -0.56
N THR A 337 -12.12 21.66 -0.87
CA THR A 337 -12.72 22.83 -0.23
C THR A 337 -14.22 22.57 0.07
N LEU A 338 -14.55 21.43 0.66
CA LEU A 338 -15.95 21.05 0.93
C LEU A 338 -16.68 22.09 1.81
N ILE A 339 -15.97 22.73 2.72
CA ILE A 339 -16.56 23.74 3.59
C ILE A 339 -17.01 24.99 2.84
N ASP A 340 -16.43 25.26 1.68
CA ASP A 340 -16.75 26.43 0.84
C ASP A 340 -17.81 26.12 -0.23
N GLN A 341 -18.19 24.85 -0.36
CA GLN A 341 -19.21 24.42 -1.32
C GLN A 341 -20.61 24.61 -0.75
N LEU A 342 -21.59 24.73 -1.63
CA LEU A 342 -23.01 24.79 -1.21
C LEU A 342 -23.36 23.55 -0.40
N LEU A 343 -24.00 23.74 0.76
CA LEU A 343 -24.37 22.66 1.67
C LEU A 343 -25.12 21.50 0.97
N ARG A 344 -26.02 21.84 0.02
CA ARG A 344 -26.77 20.83 -0.76
C ARG A 344 -25.85 19.87 -1.54
N LYS A 345 -24.68 20.32 -2.00
CA LYS A 345 -23.69 19.48 -2.69
C LYS A 345 -22.97 18.56 -1.70
N VAL A 346 -22.56 19.10 -0.55
CA VAL A 346 -21.93 18.33 0.53
C VAL A 346 -22.87 17.25 1.05
N VAL A 347 -24.14 17.59 1.31
CA VAL A 347 -25.18 16.65 1.75
C VAL A 347 -25.39 15.53 0.72
N LYS A 348 -25.48 15.88 -0.58
CA LYS A 348 -25.63 14.87 -1.64
C LYS A 348 -24.41 13.97 -1.71
N TYR A 349 -23.22 14.53 -1.66
CA TYR A 349 -21.95 13.81 -1.75
C TYR A 349 -21.79 12.82 -0.60
N ASN A 350 -21.82 13.29 0.64
CA ASN A 350 -21.69 12.46 1.85
C ASN A 350 -22.81 11.40 1.96
N GLY A 351 -24.05 11.75 1.52
CA GLY A 351 -25.15 10.80 1.44
C GLY A 351 -24.91 9.67 0.44
N LEU A 352 -24.30 9.96 -0.72
CA LEU A 352 -23.94 8.95 -1.71
C LEU A 352 -22.79 8.06 -1.23
N ASP A 353 -21.82 8.61 -0.49
CA ASP A 353 -20.71 7.82 0.07
C ASP A 353 -21.26 6.78 1.06
N THR A 354 -22.15 7.17 1.98
CA THR A 354 -22.76 6.20 2.91
C THR A 354 -23.71 5.23 2.24
N TRP A 355 -24.46 5.66 1.22
CA TRP A 355 -25.37 4.81 0.46
C TRP A 355 -24.59 3.70 -0.27
N ASN A 356 -23.54 4.08 -0.98
CA ASN A 356 -22.72 3.13 -1.69
C ASN A 356 -21.90 2.23 -0.74
N THR A 357 -21.48 2.75 0.40
CA THR A 357 -20.83 1.94 1.46
C THR A 357 -21.79 0.86 1.99
N ALA A 358 -23.05 1.21 2.23
CA ALA A 358 -24.06 0.22 2.62
C ALA A 358 -24.35 -0.79 1.50
N GLY A 359 -24.46 -0.35 0.25
CA GLY A 359 -24.59 -1.26 -0.90
C GLY A 359 -23.44 -2.25 -1.00
N LEU A 360 -22.20 -1.77 -0.89
CA LEU A 360 -20.99 -2.60 -0.88
C LEU A 360 -20.98 -3.60 0.28
N TYR A 361 -21.47 -3.21 1.46
CA TYR A 361 -21.56 -4.13 2.59
C TYR A 361 -22.37 -5.40 2.24
N PHE A 362 -23.52 -5.28 1.60
CA PHE A 362 -24.35 -6.43 1.26
C PHE A 362 -23.64 -7.36 0.27
N VAL A 363 -23.05 -6.81 -0.77
CA VAL A 363 -22.34 -7.59 -1.81
C VAL A 363 -21.07 -8.23 -1.25
N LEU A 364 -20.21 -7.46 -0.58
CA LEU A 364 -18.94 -7.98 -0.06
C LEU A 364 -19.14 -8.98 1.07
N ARG A 365 -20.16 -8.75 1.92
CA ARG A 365 -20.53 -9.70 2.96
C ARG A 365 -20.97 -11.04 2.36
N GLN A 366 -21.77 -11.02 1.30
CA GLN A 366 -22.19 -12.24 0.62
C GLN A 366 -20.97 -13.02 0.09
N HIS A 367 -20.07 -12.37 -0.64
CA HIS A 367 -18.86 -13.01 -1.16
C HIS A 367 -17.93 -13.54 -0.05
N LEU A 368 -17.83 -12.86 1.08
CA LEU A 368 -17.07 -13.37 2.22
C LEU A 368 -17.73 -14.61 2.85
N MET A 369 -19.06 -14.66 2.93
CA MET A 369 -19.77 -15.82 3.49
C MET A 369 -19.59 -17.09 2.63
N GLU A 370 -19.36 -16.94 1.34
CA GLU A 370 -18.99 -18.03 0.43
C GLU A 370 -17.56 -18.57 0.71
N GLN A 371 -16.77 -17.84 1.50
CA GLN A 371 -15.38 -18.16 1.85
C GLN A 371 -15.20 -18.12 3.40
N PRO A 372 -15.59 -19.17 4.14
CA PRO A 372 -15.67 -19.13 5.60
C PRO A 372 -14.39 -18.72 6.32
N ARG A 373 -13.21 -19.10 5.79
CA ARG A 373 -11.91 -18.71 6.38
C ARG A 373 -11.63 -17.22 6.23
N LEU A 374 -11.98 -16.62 5.09
CA LEU A 374 -11.87 -15.16 4.91
C LEU A 374 -12.87 -14.40 5.78
N ALA A 375 -14.09 -14.93 5.93
CA ALA A 375 -15.09 -14.39 6.85
C ALA A 375 -14.58 -14.43 8.31
N ALA A 376 -13.93 -15.50 8.71
CA ALA A 376 -13.31 -15.62 10.03
C ALA A 376 -12.15 -14.63 10.21
N LEU A 377 -11.28 -14.47 9.20
CA LEU A 377 -10.22 -13.45 9.20
C LEU A 377 -10.78 -12.03 9.36
N MET A 378 -11.85 -11.72 8.63
CA MET A 378 -12.50 -10.41 8.72
C MET A 378 -12.99 -10.12 10.13
N GLN A 379 -13.68 -11.08 10.77
CA GLN A 379 -14.31 -10.91 12.08
C GLN A 379 -13.33 -11.00 13.24
N ARG A 380 -12.33 -11.91 13.17
CA ARG A 380 -11.45 -12.19 14.30
C ARG A 380 -10.17 -11.38 14.30
N MET A 381 -9.79 -10.87 13.14
CA MET A 381 -8.55 -10.12 12.99
C MET A 381 -8.74 -8.74 12.35
N MET A 382 -9.25 -8.64 11.10
CA MET A 382 -9.19 -7.38 10.35
C MET A 382 -10.00 -6.25 11.01
N VAL A 383 -11.25 -6.51 11.39
CA VAL A 383 -12.09 -5.51 12.06
C VAL A 383 -11.55 -5.18 13.45
N PRO A 384 -11.26 -6.14 14.33
CA PRO A 384 -10.64 -5.86 15.61
C PRO A 384 -9.29 -5.13 15.51
N ALA A 385 -8.44 -5.52 14.56
CA ALA A 385 -7.15 -4.85 14.34
C ALA A 385 -7.34 -3.38 13.90
N SER A 386 -8.35 -3.09 13.06
CA SER A 386 -8.68 -1.72 12.70
C SER A 386 -9.00 -0.85 13.93
N GLU A 387 -9.67 -1.43 14.92
CA GLU A 387 -9.97 -0.77 16.20
C GLU A 387 -8.69 -0.51 17.02
N VAL A 388 -7.86 -1.54 17.17
CA VAL A 388 -6.59 -1.43 17.93
C VAL A 388 -5.67 -0.41 17.27
N PHE A 389 -5.53 -0.43 15.95
CA PHE A 389 -4.72 0.56 15.24
C PHE A 389 -5.31 1.98 15.31
N THR A 390 -6.63 2.13 15.42
CA THR A 390 -7.23 3.44 15.72
C THR A 390 -6.72 4.01 17.04
N ASP A 391 -6.64 3.17 18.08
CA ASP A 391 -6.16 3.60 19.38
C ASP A 391 -4.63 3.84 19.38
N ILE A 392 -3.83 2.97 18.75
CA ILE A 392 -2.38 3.15 18.57
C ILE A 392 -2.07 4.47 17.85
N GLU A 393 -2.78 4.76 16.75
CA GLU A 393 -2.58 5.98 15.97
C GLU A 393 -2.97 7.25 16.74
N ARG A 394 -3.93 7.14 17.66
CA ARG A 394 -4.33 8.24 18.54
C ARG A 394 -3.34 8.45 19.68
N HIS A 395 -2.80 7.38 20.25
CA HIS A 395 -1.80 7.49 21.31
C HIS A 395 -0.47 8.01 20.79
N GLY A 396 -0.05 7.55 19.59
CA GLY A 396 1.30 7.81 19.09
C GLY A 396 2.38 7.11 19.93
N ILE A 397 3.63 7.24 19.51
CA ILE A 397 4.81 6.74 20.24
C ILE A 397 5.50 7.92 20.91
N TRP A 398 5.87 7.74 22.18
CA TRP A 398 6.61 8.76 22.92
C TRP A 398 8.03 8.91 22.34
N THR A 399 8.49 10.15 22.29
CA THR A 399 9.75 10.55 21.66
C THR A 399 10.48 11.50 22.60
N ASP A 400 11.73 11.20 22.92
CA ASP A 400 12.61 12.10 23.66
C ASP A 400 13.01 13.27 22.77
N VAL A 401 12.23 14.36 22.84
CA VAL A 401 12.42 15.55 21.99
C VAL A 401 13.79 16.19 22.17
N PRO A 402 14.31 16.44 23.42
CA PRO A 402 15.66 16.94 23.61
C PRO A 402 16.74 16.09 22.91
N LEU A 403 16.68 14.78 23.08
CA LEU A 403 17.61 13.85 22.44
C LEU A 403 17.43 13.81 20.92
N MET A 404 16.20 13.91 20.43
CA MET A 404 15.91 14.00 18.99
C MET A 404 16.56 15.24 18.37
N MET A 405 16.40 16.40 19.00
CA MET A 405 16.99 17.66 18.55
C MET A 405 18.53 17.62 18.55
N GLU A 406 19.13 17.06 19.60
CA GLU A 406 20.58 16.83 19.67
C GLU A 406 21.07 15.99 18.49
N ARG A 407 20.41 14.84 18.23
CA ARG A 407 20.79 13.93 17.15
C ARG A 407 20.52 14.48 15.76
N SER A 408 19.48 15.28 15.62
CA SER A 408 19.21 16.05 14.40
C SER A 408 20.37 17.00 14.08
N HIS A 409 20.80 17.78 15.07
CA HIS A 409 21.93 18.70 14.91
C HIS A 409 23.23 17.95 14.57
N ILE A 410 23.53 16.85 15.28
CA ILE A 410 24.69 15.99 14.96
C ILE A 410 24.60 15.49 13.52
N SER A 411 23.43 15.00 13.10
CA SER A 411 23.24 14.47 11.74
C SER A 411 23.49 15.51 10.65
N GLN A 412 23.02 16.74 10.88
CA GLN A 412 23.22 17.84 9.94
C GLN A 412 24.68 18.26 9.91
N SER A 413 25.34 18.38 11.08
CA SER A 413 26.74 18.74 11.18
C SER A 413 27.66 17.74 10.48
N GLU A 414 27.41 16.43 10.67
CA GLU A 414 28.17 15.37 9.98
C GLU A 414 27.94 15.39 8.48
N LEU A 415 26.69 15.61 8.03
CA LEU A 415 26.37 15.74 6.62
C LEU A 415 27.12 16.92 5.97
N ASP A 416 27.15 18.05 6.64
CA ASP A 416 27.82 19.26 6.16
C ASP A 416 29.34 19.07 6.12
N ASN A 417 29.91 18.45 7.16
CA ASN A 417 31.32 18.08 7.19
C ASN A 417 31.72 17.16 6.02
N ILE A 418 30.91 16.13 5.77
CA ILE A 418 31.16 15.20 4.64
C ILE A 418 31.00 15.92 3.30
N ASN A 419 29.99 16.77 3.14
CA ASN A 419 29.83 17.58 1.93
C ASN A 419 31.04 18.49 1.68
N ASN A 420 31.60 19.12 2.72
CA ASN A 420 32.80 19.95 2.60
C ASN A 420 34.01 19.10 2.18
N GLN A 421 34.22 17.92 2.78
CA GLN A 421 35.28 17.01 2.36
C GLN A 421 35.11 16.52 0.92
N LEU A 422 33.88 16.28 0.47
CA LEU A 422 33.61 15.90 -0.93
C LEU A 422 33.90 17.06 -1.88
N MET A 423 33.60 18.31 -1.48
CA MET A 423 33.89 19.50 -2.28
C MET A 423 35.38 19.68 -2.60
N GLU A 424 36.28 19.22 -1.72
CA GLU A 424 37.74 19.24 -1.95
C GLU A 424 38.17 18.38 -3.14
N TRP A 425 37.36 17.37 -3.50
CA TRP A 425 37.61 16.46 -4.63
C TRP A 425 36.87 16.87 -5.91
N VAL A 426 36.05 17.91 -5.87
CA VAL A 426 35.28 18.40 -7.03
C VAL A 426 36.23 19.19 -7.94
N PRO A 427 36.33 18.82 -9.23
CA PRO A 427 37.19 19.53 -10.18
C PRO A 427 36.64 20.94 -10.47
N ASP A 428 37.49 21.79 -11.06
CA ASP A 428 37.09 23.14 -11.49
C ASP A 428 35.90 23.08 -12.47
N LYS A 429 35.00 24.04 -12.35
CA LYS A 429 33.79 24.08 -13.18
C LYS A 429 34.07 24.13 -14.68
N SER A 430 35.25 24.61 -15.08
CA SER A 430 35.69 24.62 -16.49
C SER A 430 35.88 23.23 -17.09
N GLU A 431 36.01 22.20 -16.23
CA GLU A 431 36.21 20.82 -16.64
C GLU A 431 34.91 20.01 -16.72
N TRP A 432 33.78 20.64 -16.34
CA TRP A 432 32.49 19.96 -16.31
C TRP A 432 31.90 19.83 -17.73
N PRO A 433 31.25 18.71 -18.04
CA PRO A 433 30.57 18.54 -19.32
C PRO A 433 29.34 19.46 -19.39
N PRO A 434 28.89 19.84 -20.61
CA PRO A 434 27.82 20.83 -20.80
C PRO A 434 26.46 20.47 -20.14
N ASN A 435 26.21 19.21 -19.89
CA ASN A 435 25.00 18.69 -19.25
C ASN A 435 25.03 18.70 -17.71
N VAL A 436 26.18 19.06 -17.12
CA VAL A 436 26.38 19.20 -15.67
C VAL A 436 26.45 20.67 -15.32
N LYS A 437 25.48 21.15 -14.53
CA LYS A 437 25.31 22.59 -14.22
C LYS A 437 25.70 22.96 -12.80
N GLU A 438 25.55 22.02 -11.89
CA GLU A 438 25.74 22.23 -10.44
C GLU A 438 26.27 20.96 -9.76
N VAL A 439 26.93 21.14 -8.60
CA VAL A 439 27.30 20.03 -7.74
C VAL A 439 26.06 19.43 -7.09
N ASN A 440 25.87 18.16 -7.26
CA ASN A 440 24.82 17.41 -6.60
C ASN A 440 25.31 15.99 -6.31
N PHE A 441 25.64 15.74 -5.05
CA PHE A 441 26.16 14.46 -4.58
C PHE A 441 25.09 13.34 -4.46
N ASN A 442 23.81 13.59 -4.79
CA ASN A 442 22.84 12.53 -4.96
C ASN A 442 23.08 11.80 -6.29
N ALA A 443 22.31 10.76 -6.62
CA ALA A 443 22.43 10.01 -7.88
C ALA A 443 22.06 10.86 -9.11
N SER A 444 22.85 11.87 -9.40
CA SER A 444 22.67 12.92 -10.42
C SER A 444 23.60 12.73 -11.61
N ASN A 445 23.45 13.56 -12.64
CA ASN A 445 24.38 13.60 -13.77
C ASN A 445 25.78 14.02 -13.31
N PHE A 446 25.88 14.97 -12.34
CA PHE A 446 27.14 15.36 -11.74
C PHE A 446 27.84 14.16 -11.10
N SER A 447 27.19 13.47 -10.15
CA SER A 447 27.83 12.37 -9.40
C SER A 447 28.23 11.21 -10.30
N ARG A 448 27.42 10.88 -11.33
CA ARG A 448 27.78 9.82 -12.29
C ARG A 448 29.00 10.19 -13.11
N TRP A 449 28.98 11.38 -13.72
CA TRP A 449 30.14 11.89 -14.46
C TRP A 449 31.37 11.95 -13.57
N TRP A 450 31.25 12.52 -12.37
CA TRP A 450 32.38 12.71 -11.46
C TRP A 450 33.03 11.40 -11.03
N ILE A 451 32.24 10.38 -10.69
CA ILE A 451 32.74 9.09 -10.21
C ILE A 451 33.27 8.22 -11.36
N PHE A 452 32.53 8.13 -12.46
CA PHE A 452 32.84 7.15 -13.49
C PHE A 452 33.64 7.70 -14.67
N ASP A 453 33.50 9.00 -14.97
CA ASP A 453 34.24 9.60 -16.08
C ASP A 453 35.44 10.44 -15.60
N TRP A 454 35.29 11.25 -14.52
CA TRP A 454 36.37 12.06 -13.98
C TRP A 454 37.33 11.28 -13.09
N LEU A 455 36.82 10.52 -12.07
CA LEU A 455 37.68 9.67 -11.21
C LEU A 455 38.00 8.34 -11.85
N GLU A 456 37.49 8.06 -13.05
CA GLU A 456 37.75 6.85 -13.86
C GLU A 456 37.47 5.53 -13.11
N LEU A 457 36.55 5.54 -12.14
CA LEU A 457 36.19 4.34 -11.40
C LEU A 457 35.27 3.42 -12.25
N PRO A 458 35.42 2.09 -12.16
CA PRO A 458 34.73 1.18 -13.06
C PRO A 458 33.24 1.13 -12.81
N VAL A 459 32.44 1.06 -13.90
CA VAL A 459 30.99 0.89 -13.84
C VAL A 459 30.65 -0.58 -13.58
N LEU A 460 30.33 -0.95 -12.34
CA LEU A 460 30.03 -2.33 -11.95
C LEU A 460 28.61 -2.77 -12.34
N ALA A 461 27.65 -1.84 -12.46
CA ALA A 461 26.28 -2.14 -12.87
C ALA A 461 25.63 -0.92 -13.53
N ARG A 462 24.58 -1.17 -14.33
CA ARG A 462 23.76 -0.11 -14.95
C ARG A 462 22.30 -0.24 -14.50
N GLY A 463 21.62 0.89 -14.36
CA GLY A 463 20.20 0.96 -14.06
C GLY A 463 19.31 0.64 -15.27
N LYS A 464 18.01 0.65 -15.07
CA LYS A 464 17.01 0.42 -16.15
C LYS A 464 17.08 1.45 -17.29
N SER A 465 17.54 2.67 -17.01
CA SER A 465 17.77 3.74 -17.99
C SER A 465 19.07 3.57 -18.81
N GLY A 466 19.90 2.58 -18.46
CA GLY A 466 21.24 2.41 -19.06
C GLY A 466 22.36 3.20 -18.36
N ASP A 467 22.02 4.11 -17.45
CA ASP A 467 23.00 4.91 -16.70
C ASP A 467 23.77 4.07 -15.68
N PRO A 468 25.03 4.46 -15.32
CA PRO A 468 25.75 3.85 -14.22
C PRO A 468 24.94 3.83 -12.93
N SER A 469 24.87 2.68 -12.27
CA SER A 469 24.12 2.52 -11.03
C SER A 469 24.91 3.05 -9.83
N MET A 470 24.28 3.92 -9.06
CA MET A 470 24.80 4.42 -7.79
C MET A 470 24.05 3.82 -6.57
N ALA A 471 23.39 2.67 -6.75
CA ALA A 471 22.74 1.98 -5.66
C ALA A 471 23.74 1.61 -4.55
N GLU A 472 23.32 1.69 -3.30
CA GLU A 472 24.17 1.51 -2.11
C GLU A 472 25.00 0.20 -2.18
N GLY A 473 24.39 -0.93 -2.59
CA GLY A 473 25.10 -2.20 -2.75
C GLY A 473 26.16 -2.19 -3.86
N VAL A 474 25.91 -1.45 -4.96
CA VAL A 474 26.89 -1.29 -6.05
C VAL A 474 28.06 -0.42 -5.60
N MET A 475 27.77 0.68 -4.90
CA MET A 475 28.79 1.58 -4.35
C MET A 475 29.61 0.89 -3.25
N SER A 476 28.99 0.06 -2.41
CA SER A 476 29.69 -0.74 -1.40
C SER A 476 30.62 -1.78 -2.02
N LYS A 477 30.20 -2.41 -3.13
CA LYS A 477 31.06 -3.31 -3.90
C LYS A 477 32.19 -2.55 -4.57
N LEU A 478 31.92 -1.38 -5.13
CA LEU A 478 32.94 -0.52 -5.71
C LEU A 478 34.02 -0.14 -4.67
N LYS A 479 33.59 0.20 -3.43
CA LYS A 479 34.49 0.43 -2.28
C LYS A 479 35.39 -0.78 -1.99
N ALA A 480 34.82 -1.99 -1.99
CA ALA A 480 35.55 -3.22 -1.67
C ALA A 480 36.57 -3.59 -2.76
N ASP A 481 36.19 -3.49 -4.03
CA ASP A 481 37.01 -3.89 -5.18
C ASP A 481 37.98 -2.78 -5.61
N HIS A 482 37.60 -1.51 -5.44
CA HIS A 482 38.36 -0.32 -5.84
C HIS A 482 38.29 0.75 -4.74
N PRO A 483 39.00 0.59 -3.62
CA PRO A 483 38.99 1.54 -2.51
C PRO A 483 39.35 2.96 -2.94
N HIS A 484 38.46 3.91 -2.68
CA HIS A 484 38.67 5.33 -2.97
C HIS A 484 37.99 6.19 -1.94
N LYS A 485 38.64 7.24 -1.44
CA LYS A 485 38.16 8.10 -0.37
C LYS A 485 36.78 8.74 -0.68
N VAL A 486 36.58 9.16 -1.93
CA VAL A 486 35.30 9.71 -2.39
C VAL A 486 34.16 8.69 -2.23
N ILE A 487 34.39 7.42 -2.52
CA ILE A 487 33.35 6.38 -2.37
C ILE A 487 33.00 6.16 -0.90
N ASP A 488 34.00 6.18 -0.01
CA ASP A 488 33.78 6.12 1.44
C ASP A 488 32.89 7.28 1.90
N LEU A 489 33.26 8.52 1.54
CA LEU A 489 32.51 9.72 1.87
C LEU A 489 31.11 9.71 1.27
N MET A 490 30.93 9.23 0.04
CA MET A 490 29.61 9.13 -0.60
C MET A 490 28.68 8.15 0.14
N LEU A 491 29.19 7.01 0.59
CA LEU A 491 28.44 6.03 1.37
C LEU A 491 28.06 6.59 2.76
N GLU A 492 28.99 7.23 3.45
CA GLU A 492 28.73 7.91 4.71
C GLU A 492 27.71 9.05 4.54
N ARG A 493 27.84 9.83 3.47
CA ARG A 493 26.89 10.88 3.14
C ARG A 493 25.46 10.36 2.97
N VAL A 494 25.28 9.21 2.29
CA VAL A 494 23.95 8.59 2.13
C VAL A 494 23.34 8.26 3.50
N LYS A 495 24.13 7.73 4.44
CA LYS A 495 23.70 7.45 5.81
C LYS A 495 23.24 8.73 6.53
N TRP A 496 24.09 9.74 6.61
CA TRP A 496 23.82 10.98 7.34
C TRP A 496 22.72 11.82 6.69
N SER A 497 22.63 11.81 5.36
CA SER A 497 21.54 12.45 4.62
C SER A 497 20.18 11.79 4.93
N LYS A 498 20.13 10.46 5.02
CA LYS A 498 18.90 9.77 5.47
C LYS A 498 18.54 10.15 6.91
N TYR A 499 19.52 10.22 7.80
CA TYR A 499 19.28 10.58 9.21
C TYR A 499 18.75 12.01 9.32
N SER A 500 19.42 12.98 8.71
CA SER A 500 19.01 14.39 8.75
C SER A 500 17.64 14.60 8.09
N THR A 501 17.47 14.20 6.82
CA THR A 501 16.30 14.60 6.02
C THR A 501 15.13 13.66 6.11
N ALA A 502 15.36 12.32 6.03
CA ALA A 502 14.27 11.35 5.98
C ALA A 502 13.73 10.98 7.37
N PHE A 503 14.56 11.12 8.42
CA PHE A 503 14.16 10.78 9.77
C PHE A 503 14.00 12.03 10.64
N PHE A 504 15.07 12.69 11.06
CA PHE A 504 14.97 13.72 12.09
C PHE A 504 14.15 14.93 11.64
N SER A 505 14.36 15.52 10.46
CA SER A 505 13.51 16.62 9.99
C SER A 505 12.03 16.22 9.90
N ALA A 506 11.76 14.99 9.45
CA ALA A 506 10.40 14.50 9.36
C ALA A 506 9.78 14.25 10.75
N TYR A 507 10.57 13.87 11.73
CA TYR A 507 10.11 13.68 13.12
C TYR A 507 9.83 14.99 13.82
N GLU A 508 10.71 16.00 13.65
CA GLU A 508 10.52 17.35 14.17
C GLU A 508 9.22 18.00 13.71
N GLU A 509 8.86 17.79 12.42
CA GLU A 509 7.60 18.28 11.86
C GLU A 509 6.36 17.56 12.39
N GLN A 510 6.50 16.35 12.97
CA GLN A 510 5.39 15.47 13.30
C GLN A 510 5.18 15.27 14.81
N VAL A 511 6.13 15.66 15.64
CA VAL A 511 5.98 15.55 17.10
C VAL A 511 4.90 16.54 17.58
N ASP A 512 4.03 16.06 18.47
CA ASP A 512 2.96 16.87 19.06
C ASP A 512 3.38 17.52 20.38
N GLU A 513 2.49 18.29 20.98
CA GLU A 513 2.70 18.99 22.27
C GLU A 513 2.90 18.05 23.48
N ASN A 514 2.65 16.75 23.31
CA ASN A 514 2.83 15.72 24.34
C ASN A 514 4.05 14.84 24.05
N ASP A 515 5.00 15.31 23.25
CA ASP A 515 6.20 14.58 22.83
C ASP A 515 5.89 13.26 22.12
N ARG A 516 4.80 13.22 21.31
CA ARG A 516 4.39 12.00 20.61
C ARG A 516 4.42 12.16 19.11
N ILE A 517 4.86 11.12 18.43
CA ILE A 517 4.80 11.00 16.98
C ILE A 517 3.68 10.03 16.62
N HIS A 518 2.78 10.50 15.75
CA HIS A 518 1.66 9.73 15.27
C HIS A 518 1.92 9.25 13.83
N THR A 519 1.57 8.02 13.55
CA THR A 519 1.64 7.45 12.20
C THR A 519 0.29 6.82 11.82
N THR A 520 0.13 6.46 10.57
CA THR A 520 -1.03 5.69 10.10
C THR A 520 -0.59 4.29 9.73
N PHE A 521 -1.16 3.27 10.35
CA PHE A 521 -0.95 1.86 10.00
C PHE A 521 -1.98 1.40 8.97
N LYS A 522 -1.53 0.72 7.92
CA LYS A 522 -2.39 0.28 6.82
C LYS A 522 -2.47 -1.24 6.79
N LEU A 523 -3.64 -1.77 7.12
CA LEU A 523 -3.95 -3.20 7.02
C LEU A 523 -4.07 -3.69 5.57
N THR A 524 -4.24 -2.77 4.63
CA THR A 524 -4.37 -3.04 3.19
C THR A 524 -3.19 -2.53 2.37
N GLY A 525 -2.09 -2.17 3.03
CA GLY A 525 -0.97 -1.48 2.41
C GLY A 525 -0.07 -2.37 1.56
N THR A 526 -0.12 -3.69 1.77
CA THR A 526 0.66 -4.67 1.02
C THR A 526 -0.21 -5.81 0.50
N VAL A 527 0.23 -6.44 -0.56
CA VAL A 527 -0.46 -7.62 -1.14
C VAL A 527 -0.20 -8.91 -0.37
N THR A 528 0.79 -8.93 0.52
CA THR A 528 1.13 -10.09 1.35
C THR A 528 0.42 -10.09 2.71
N GLY A 529 -0.36 -9.05 3.03
CA GLY A 529 -0.98 -8.90 4.35
C GLY A 529 -0.07 -8.30 5.42
N ARG A 530 1.21 -8.03 5.12
CA ARG A 530 2.07 -7.25 6.01
C ARG A 530 1.53 -5.83 6.17
N LEU A 531 1.69 -5.28 7.36
CA LEU A 531 1.37 -3.89 7.63
C LEU A 531 2.32 -2.96 6.88
N SER A 532 1.83 -1.79 6.54
CA SER A 532 2.68 -0.65 6.19
C SER A 532 2.28 0.56 7.01
N SER A 533 3.18 1.52 7.19
CA SER A 533 2.86 2.72 7.97
C SER A 533 3.33 4.01 7.29
N GLY A 534 2.85 5.13 7.80
CA GLY A 534 3.23 6.47 7.38
C GLY A 534 2.41 7.06 6.24
N LYS A 535 2.86 8.22 5.76
CA LYS A 535 2.27 8.90 4.60
C LYS A 535 2.17 7.91 3.45
N GLY A 536 0.96 7.73 2.91
CA GLY A 536 0.81 7.11 1.61
C GLY A 536 1.42 8.01 0.53
N ASP A 537 1.59 7.48 -0.67
CA ASP A 537 1.76 8.34 -1.83
C ASP A 537 0.67 9.39 -1.81
N ALA A 538 1.03 10.64 -2.09
CA ALA A 538 0.06 11.69 -2.33
C ALA A 538 -0.95 11.14 -3.35
N ASP A 539 -2.23 11.32 -3.09
CA ASP A 539 -3.26 11.03 -4.07
C ASP A 539 -2.81 11.68 -5.38
N LYS A 540 -2.50 10.87 -6.38
CA LYS A 540 -1.97 11.36 -7.69
C LYS A 540 -2.93 12.31 -8.39
N VAL A 541 -4.12 12.44 -7.84
CA VAL A 541 -5.25 13.21 -8.32
C VAL A 541 -5.33 14.57 -7.64
N THR A 542 -5.33 14.58 -6.32
CA THR A 542 -5.54 15.81 -5.54
C THR A 542 -4.24 16.40 -5.01
N GLY A 543 -3.13 15.66 -5.12
CA GLY A 543 -1.87 16.01 -4.45
C GLY A 543 -1.93 15.88 -2.93
N ARG A 544 -3.06 15.44 -2.37
CA ARG A 544 -3.26 15.32 -0.93
C ARG A 544 -2.71 14.01 -0.40
N VAL A 545 -2.01 14.09 0.69
CA VAL A 545 -1.57 12.94 1.46
C VAL A 545 -2.67 12.59 2.45
N GLN A 546 -3.36 11.47 2.22
CA GLN A 546 -4.48 11.03 3.07
C GLN A 546 -4.04 10.43 4.40
N ASN A 547 -2.76 10.08 4.54
CA ASN A 547 -2.24 9.41 5.71
C ASN A 547 -1.26 10.31 6.45
N ARG A 548 -1.31 10.20 7.77
CA ARG A 548 -0.52 10.99 8.70
C ARG A 548 0.79 10.29 9.06
N GLY A 549 1.82 11.07 9.30
CA GLY A 549 3.00 10.65 10.03
C GLY A 549 4.10 9.97 9.21
N VAL A 550 5.15 9.65 9.92
CA VAL A 550 6.35 9.00 9.40
C VAL A 550 6.17 7.50 9.25
N ASN A 551 7.00 6.85 8.43
CA ASN A 551 6.95 5.39 8.27
C ASN A 551 7.72 4.69 9.40
N LEU A 552 7.04 4.32 10.47
CA LEU A 552 7.65 3.61 11.61
C LEU A 552 8.12 2.19 11.25
N GLN A 553 7.63 1.58 10.16
CA GLN A 553 8.10 0.28 9.68
C GLN A 553 9.52 0.33 9.07
N GLN A 554 10.03 1.52 8.80
CA GLN A 554 11.35 1.73 8.19
C GLN A 554 12.35 2.40 9.11
N VAL A 555 12.04 2.55 10.39
CA VAL A 555 13.00 3.05 11.39
C VAL A 555 14.20 2.08 11.43
N PRO A 556 15.42 2.56 11.16
CA PRO A 556 16.59 1.70 11.13
C PRO A 556 16.86 1.06 12.50
N ARG A 557 17.54 -0.09 12.52
CA ARG A 557 17.91 -0.76 13.76
C ARG A 557 19.02 -0.05 14.55
N ASP A 558 19.60 1.00 13.99
CA ASP A 558 20.64 1.81 14.62
C ASP A 558 20.07 2.53 15.85
N ALA A 559 20.71 2.33 17.00
CA ALA A 559 20.36 2.95 18.26
C ALA A 559 20.39 4.49 18.20
N PHE A 560 21.18 5.08 17.32
CA PHE A 560 21.21 6.53 17.10
C PHE A 560 19.86 7.08 16.62
N VAL A 561 19.12 6.34 15.81
CA VAL A 561 17.77 6.74 15.37
C VAL A 561 16.70 6.15 16.28
N ARG A 562 16.72 4.82 16.55
CA ARG A 562 15.70 4.17 17.42
C ARG A 562 15.67 4.72 18.85
N GLY A 563 16.82 5.05 19.40
CA GLY A 563 16.96 5.48 20.78
C GLY A 563 16.28 6.81 21.15
N ILE A 564 15.71 7.53 20.16
CA ILE A 564 14.86 8.68 20.48
C ILE A 564 13.44 8.27 20.89
N PHE A 565 13.00 7.07 20.47
CA PHE A 565 11.71 6.52 20.85
C PHE A 565 11.83 5.70 22.14
N GLY A 566 10.79 5.70 22.93
CA GLY A 566 10.78 4.96 24.20
C GLY A 566 9.47 5.10 24.94
N ALA A 567 9.56 5.15 26.25
CA ALA A 567 8.45 5.39 27.15
C ALA A 567 8.68 6.64 28.01
N PRO A 568 7.62 7.36 28.43
CA PRO A 568 7.75 8.52 29.28
C PRO A 568 8.29 8.12 30.68
N PRO A 569 8.79 9.08 31.48
CA PRO A 569 9.25 8.80 32.85
C PRO A 569 8.22 8.03 33.69
N GLY A 570 8.66 7.00 34.42
CA GLY A 570 7.82 6.08 35.19
C GLY A 570 7.13 4.99 34.36
N TRP A 571 7.52 4.89 33.06
CA TRP A 571 7.04 3.86 32.14
C TRP A 571 8.24 3.15 31.50
N ALA A 572 8.07 1.89 31.17
CA ALA A 572 9.02 1.09 30.42
C ALA A 572 8.53 0.89 28.97
N PHE A 573 9.47 0.78 28.05
CA PHE A 573 9.26 0.37 26.68
C PHE A 573 9.49 -1.14 26.55
N ILE A 574 8.53 -1.86 26.01
CA ILE A 574 8.60 -3.30 25.79
C ILE A 574 8.57 -3.54 24.28
N GLU A 575 9.54 -4.31 23.77
CA GLU A 575 9.52 -4.90 22.44
C GLU A 575 9.36 -6.41 22.60
N CYS A 576 8.32 -6.99 21.99
CA CYS A 576 8.18 -8.44 21.89
C CYS A 576 8.21 -8.84 20.41
N ASP A 577 9.27 -9.56 19.99
CA ASP A 577 9.54 -9.94 18.61
C ASP A 577 9.44 -11.46 18.45
N TYR A 578 8.87 -11.90 17.32
CA TYR A 578 8.82 -13.35 17.05
C TYR A 578 10.19 -13.91 16.65
N SER A 579 10.62 -14.93 17.37
CA SER A 579 11.86 -15.64 17.09
C SER A 579 11.76 -16.48 15.81
N GLN A 580 12.37 -16.00 14.71
CA GLN A 580 12.48 -16.72 13.45
C GLN A 580 11.13 -17.22 12.88
N VAL A 581 10.07 -16.47 13.06
CA VAL A 581 8.69 -16.90 12.72
C VAL A 581 8.54 -17.39 11.29
N GLU A 582 9.16 -16.74 10.32
CA GLU A 582 9.06 -17.14 8.91
C GLU A 582 9.70 -18.51 8.65
N LEU A 583 10.82 -18.83 9.30
CA LEU A 583 11.45 -20.16 9.22
C LEU A 583 10.58 -21.23 9.87
N ARG A 584 9.98 -20.94 11.04
CA ARG A 584 9.04 -21.83 11.73
C ARG A 584 7.79 -22.09 10.90
N VAL A 585 7.21 -21.04 10.34
CA VAL A 585 6.03 -21.14 9.44
C VAL A 585 6.37 -21.95 8.19
N ALA A 586 7.53 -21.73 7.57
CA ALA A 586 7.94 -22.53 6.41
C ALA A 586 8.16 -24.00 6.75
N ALA A 587 8.76 -24.29 7.91
CA ALA A 587 8.90 -25.67 8.42
C ALA A 587 7.53 -26.35 8.61
N PHE A 588 6.57 -25.63 9.17
CA PHE A 588 5.19 -26.09 9.31
C PHE A 588 4.53 -26.36 7.95
N LEU A 589 4.57 -25.39 7.02
CA LEU A 589 3.92 -25.46 5.71
C LEU A 589 4.50 -26.54 4.80
N ALA A 590 5.82 -26.71 4.84
CA ALA A 590 6.53 -27.75 4.09
C ALA A 590 6.45 -29.11 4.75
N ASN A 591 5.98 -29.18 5.99
CA ASN A 591 6.10 -30.34 6.86
C ASN A 591 7.56 -30.85 6.95
N GLU A 592 8.52 -29.90 7.06
CA GLU A 592 9.95 -30.20 7.06
C GLU A 592 10.38 -30.79 8.40
N THR A 593 10.60 -32.09 8.41
CA THR A 593 10.82 -32.87 9.64
C THR A 593 12.10 -32.47 10.36
N THR A 594 13.17 -32.18 9.65
CA THR A 594 14.45 -31.76 10.23
C THR A 594 14.31 -30.40 10.92
N MET A 595 13.69 -29.41 10.24
CA MET A 595 13.47 -28.09 10.85
C MET A 595 12.54 -28.18 12.06
N LYS A 596 11.45 -28.95 11.97
CA LYS A 596 10.54 -29.19 13.09
C LYS A 596 11.25 -29.81 14.29
N HIS A 597 12.08 -30.82 14.05
CA HIS A 597 12.86 -31.45 15.11
C HIS A 597 13.78 -30.43 15.82
N LEU A 598 14.54 -29.64 15.03
CA LEU A 598 15.43 -28.63 15.60
C LEU A 598 14.67 -27.64 16.49
N TYR A 599 13.53 -27.13 16.01
CA TYR A 599 12.73 -26.18 16.78
C TYR A 599 12.06 -26.80 18.02
N ASN A 600 11.57 -28.02 17.91
CA ASN A 600 10.93 -28.73 19.04
C ASN A 600 11.92 -29.15 20.13
N THR A 601 13.21 -29.26 19.79
CA THR A 601 14.30 -29.60 20.72
C THR A 601 15.13 -28.38 21.14
N GLY A 602 14.74 -27.16 20.72
CA GLY A 602 15.46 -25.93 21.07
C GLY A 602 16.84 -25.77 20.44
N GLN A 603 17.14 -26.54 19.38
CA GLN A 603 18.42 -26.42 18.67
C GLN A 603 18.48 -25.23 17.71
N ASP A 604 19.69 -24.67 17.56
CA ASP A 604 19.92 -23.53 16.66
C ASP A 604 20.04 -23.97 15.19
N ILE A 605 19.02 -23.67 14.38
CA ILE A 605 18.97 -23.96 12.95
C ILE A 605 20.11 -23.31 12.18
N HIS A 606 20.59 -22.14 12.61
CA HIS A 606 21.71 -21.45 11.94
C HIS A 606 23.03 -22.13 12.26
N MET A 607 23.18 -22.64 13.47
CA MET A 607 24.33 -23.44 13.88
C MET A 607 24.35 -24.78 13.12
N THR A 608 23.22 -25.48 13.09
CA THR A 608 23.09 -26.74 12.33
C THR A 608 23.45 -26.55 10.86
N MET A 609 22.97 -25.47 10.25
CA MET A 609 23.32 -25.16 8.84
C MET A 609 24.80 -24.80 8.67
N ALA A 610 25.40 -24.08 9.63
CA ALA A 610 26.83 -23.78 9.62
C ALA A 610 27.68 -25.03 9.71
N MET A 611 27.33 -25.96 10.60
CA MET A 611 27.99 -27.29 10.68
C MET A 611 27.88 -28.04 9.35
N ARG A 612 26.72 -28.01 8.72
CA ARG A 612 26.49 -28.66 7.42
C ARG A 612 27.30 -28.02 6.28
N MET A 613 27.41 -26.70 6.27
CA MET A 613 28.19 -25.95 5.26
C MET A 613 29.70 -26.15 5.38
N THR A 614 30.19 -26.27 6.62
CA THR A 614 31.64 -26.28 6.92
C THR A 614 32.19 -27.67 7.19
N GLY A 615 31.31 -28.64 7.51
CA GLY A 615 31.70 -29.97 7.99
C GLY A 615 32.33 -29.96 9.40
N LYS A 616 32.22 -28.86 10.15
CA LYS A 616 32.79 -28.70 11.48
C LYS A 616 31.77 -29.11 12.58
N PRO A 617 32.23 -29.66 13.71
CA PRO A 617 31.38 -29.79 14.87
C PRO A 617 31.08 -28.42 15.49
N GLU A 618 30.00 -28.34 16.27
CA GLU A 618 29.43 -27.09 16.81
C GLU A 618 30.48 -26.18 17.46
N HIS A 619 31.32 -26.72 18.35
CA HIS A 619 32.32 -25.96 19.11
C HIS A 619 33.45 -25.36 18.27
N LEU A 620 33.60 -25.77 16.99
CA LEU A 620 34.56 -25.22 16.02
C LEU A 620 33.93 -24.26 15.00
N VAL A 621 32.61 -24.10 15.01
CA VAL A 621 31.93 -23.15 14.14
C VAL A 621 32.14 -21.72 14.65
N THR A 622 32.64 -20.86 13.79
CA THR A 622 32.87 -19.45 14.12
C THR A 622 31.58 -18.63 14.04
N LYS A 623 31.56 -17.45 14.70
CA LYS A 623 30.44 -16.50 14.62
C LYS A 623 30.17 -16.06 13.16
N ASP A 624 31.21 -15.90 12.34
CA ASP A 624 31.09 -15.52 10.93
C ASP A 624 30.48 -16.65 10.09
N GLU A 625 30.86 -17.90 10.34
CA GLU A 625 30.27 -19.05 9.68
C GLU A 625 28.79 -19.21 10.03
N ARG A 626 28.41 -19.01 11.30
CA ARG A 626 27.01 -18.97 11.73
C ARG A 626 26.25 -17.79 11.08
N LYS A 627 26.88 -16.62 10.91
CA LYS A 627 26.31 -15.46 10.21
C LYS A 627 26.10 -15.77 8.73
N LYS A 628 27.04 -16.45 8.06
CA LYS A 628 26.87 -16.96 6.69
C LYS A 628 25.69 -17.92 6.59
N ALA A 629 25.58 -18.86 7.52
CA ALA A 629 24.47 -19.81 7.57
C ALA A 629 23.12 -19.13 7.80
N LYS A 630 23.05 -18.05 8.59
CA LYS A 630 21.86 -17.21 8.73
C LYS A 630 21.46 -16.61 7.36
N ALA A 631 22.41 -16.08 6.61
CA ALA A 631 22.14 -15.56 5.26
C ALA A 631 21.62 -16.66 4.32
N VAL A 632 22.19 -17.88 4.41
CA VAL A 632 21.79 -19.05 3.62
C VAL A 632 20.34 -19.45 3.95
N ASN A 633 19.99 -19.58 5.23
CA ASN A 633 18.67 -20.00 5.68
C ASN A 633 17.58 -19.02 5.17
N PHE A 634 17.78 -17.72 5.34
CA PHE A 634 16.81 -16.74 4.86
C PHE A 634 16.82 -16.55 3.35
N GLY A 635 17.96 -16.65 2.70
CA GLY A 635 18.09 -16.50 1.24
C GLY A 635 17.39 -17.62 0.47
N PHE A 636 17.61 -18.87 0.85
CA PHE A 636 17.09 -20.02 0.11
C PHE A 636 15.71 -20.48 0.57
N LEU A 637 15.25 -20.05 1.74
CA LEU A 637 13.90 -20.33 2.24
C LEU A 637 12.83 -20.05 1.18
N TYR A 638 12.98 -18.95 0.46
CA TYR A 638 12.04 -18.49 -0.56
C TYR A 638 12.40 -18.88 -1.99
N GLY A 639 13.28 -19.88 -2.15
CA GLY A 639 13.65 -20.42 -3.45
C GLY A 639 14.54 -19.49 -4.28
N MET A 640 15.28 -18.59 -3.65
CA MET A 640 16.22 -17.69 -4.33
C MET A 640 17.24 -18.48 -5.13
N GLY A 641 17.59 -18.00 -6.33
CA GLY A 641 18.66 -18.54 -7.13
C GLY A 641 20.04 -18.15 -6.54
N TRP A 642 21.06 -18.99 -6.74
CA TRP A 642 22.41 -18.77 -6.22
C TRP A 642 23.02 -17.43 -6.67
N LEU A 643 22.75 -17.02 -7.91
CA LEU A 643 23.26 -15.75 -8.46
C LEU A 643 22.70 -14.53 -7.68
N LYS A 644 21.41 -14.51 -7.41
CA LYS A 644 20.79 -13.44 -6.61
C LYS A 644 21.21 -13.53 -5.14
N PHE A 645 21.49 -14.73 -4.64
CA PHE A 645 21.96 -14.93 -3.28
C PHE A 645 23.30 -14.23 -3.02
N ILE A 646 24.24 -14.21 -3.98
CA ILE A 646 25.54 -13.53 -3.83
C ILE A 646 25.34 -12.05 -3.50
N SER A 647 24.50 -11.34 -4.27
CA SER A 647 24.22 -9.92 -4.00
C SER A 647 23.46 -9.72 -2.67
N THR A 648 22.48 -10.58 -2.40
CA THR A 648 21.66 -10.47 -1.17
C THR A 648 22.45 -10.76 0.10
N ALA A 649 23.37 -11.73 0.07
CA ALA A 649 24.26 -12.05 1.19
C ALA A 649 25.15 -10.86 1.55
N TRP A 650 25.66 -10.17 0.52
CA TRP A 650 26.44 -8.94 0.73
C TRP A 650 25.56 -7.78 1.24
N GLU A 651 24.48 -7.47 0.53
CA GLU A 651 23.62 -6.32 0.81
C GLU A 651 22.98 -6.38 2.21
N ASN A 652 22.47 -7.54 2.63
CA ASN A 652 21.70 -7.69 3.86
C ASN A 652 22.51 -8.17 5.06
N TYR A 653 23.63 -8.86 4.81
CA TYR A 653 24.39 -9.52 5.89
C TYR A 653 25.87 -9.10 5.90
N GLY A 654 26.34 -8.34 4.91
CA GLY A 654 27.76 -8.00 4.77
C GLY A 654 28.65 -9.23 4.55
N VAL A 655 28.11 -10.29 3.95
CA VAL A 655 28.80 -11.59 3.74
C VAL A 655 29.22 -11.71 2.28
N VAL A 656 30.53 -11.81 2.05
CA VAL A 656 31.09 -12.09 0.72
C VAL A 656 30.98 -13.58 0.45
N VAL A 657 30.41 -13.92 -0.73
CA VAL A 657 30.21 -15.30 -1.17
C VAL A 657 30.61 -15.41 -2.63
N THR A 658 31.45 -16.38 -2.93
CA THR A 658 31.81 -16.71 -4.33
C THR A 658 30.71 -17.49 -5.03
N GLU A 659 30.73 -17.55 -6.34
CA GLU A 659 29.79 -18.36 -7.14
C GLU A 659 29.84 -19.84 -6.74
N GLN A 660 31.02 -20.39 -6.52
CA GLN A 660 31.20 -21.78 -6.12
C GLN A 660 30.58 -22.04 -4.73
N GLU A 661 30.85 -21.16 -3.77
CA GLU A 661 30.26 -21.23 -2.43
C GLU A 661 28.72 -21.09 -2.48
N ALA A 662 28.20 -20.13 -3.25
CA ALA A 662 26.74 -19.92 -3.37
C ALA A 662 26.03 -21.16 -3.91
N LYS A 663 26.61 -21.84 -4.91
CA LYS A 663 26.10 -23.11 -5.45
C LYS A 663 26.16 -24.23 -4.42
N ALA A 664 27.29 -24.34 -3.72
CA ALA A 664 27.50 -25.35 -2.67
C ALA A 664 26.54 -25.14 -1.48
N PHE A 665 26.40 -23.90 -1.00
CA PHE A 665 25.50 -23.55 0.08
C PHE A 665 24.02 -23.82 -0.27
N ARG A 666 23.63 -23.48 -1.51
CA ARG A 666 22.28 -23.81 -1.98
C ARG A 666 22.03 -25.31 -1.99
N LYS A 667 23.02 -26.08 -2.47
CA LYS A 667 22.91 -27.56 -2.46
C LYS A 667 22.81 -28.08 -1.02
N ALA A 668 23.70 -27.64 -0.14
CA ALA A 668 23.70 -28.06 1.27
C ALA A 668 22.39 -27.73 1.98
N PHE A 669 21.80 -26.56 1.72
CA PHE A 669 20.52 -26.16 2.29
C PHE A 669 19.36 -27.08 1.87
N PHE A 670 19.24 -27.38 0.59
CA PHE A 670 18.17 -28.24 0.09
C PHE A 670 18.43 -29.73 0.31
N ASP A 671 19.66 -30.15 0.49
CA ASP A 671 19.99 -31.52 0.95
C ASP A 671 19.60 -31.72 2.43
N GLU A 672 19.75 -30.67 3.25
CA GLU A 672 19.36 -30.70 4.67
C GLU A 672 17.85 -30.57 4.86
N PHE A 673 17.19 -29.78 4.01
CA PHE A 673 15.75 -29.48 4.10
C PHE A 673 15.01 -29.88 2.80
N PRO A 674 14.92 -31.19 2.45
CA PRO A 674 14.43 -31.64 1.14
C PRO A 674 12.94 -31.44 0.94
N LEU A 675 12.13 -31.39 2.01
CA LEU A 675 10.69 -31.20 1.91
C LEU A 675 10.33 -29.75 1.53
N LEU A 676 11.21 -28.78 1.78
CA LEU A 676 11.04 -27.42 1.26
C LEU A 676 10.98 -27.40 -0.27
N VAL A 677 11.84 -28.19 -0.96
CA VAL A 677 11.83 -28.28 -2.43
C VAL A 677 10.48 -28.81 -2.93
N LYS A 678 9.95 -29.84 -2.27
CA LYS A 678 8.65 -30.42 -2.63
C LYS A 678 7.53 -29.41 -2.43
N TRP A 679 7.58 -28.66 -1.33
CA TRP A 679 6.63 -27.61 -1.04
C TRP A 679 6.72 -26.46 -2.03
N HIS A 680 7.93 -25.96 -2.38
CA HIS A 680 8.11 -24.94 -3.42
C HIS A 680 7.49 -25.35 -4.75
N ASN A 681 7.74 -26.59 -5.19
CA ASN A 681 7.18 -27.09 -6.45
C ASN A 681 5.66 -27.19 -6.39
N ARG A 682 5.11 -27.61 -5.24
CA ARG A 682 3.66 -27.63 -5.01
C ARG A 682 3.06 -26.22 -5.11
N GLN A 683 3.71 -25.19 -4.50
CA GLN A 683 3.21 -23.82 -4.56
C GLN A 683 3.20 -23.29 -6.01
N ARG A 684 4.27 -23.53 -6.78
CA ARG A 684 4.31 -23.16 -8.21
C ARG A 684 3.19 -23.85 -9.00
N MET A 685 3.03 -25.15 -8.81
CA MET A 685 1.96 -25.92 -9.48
C MET A 685 0.56 -25.38 -9.14
N MET A 686 0.31 -25.06 -7.86
CA MET A 686 -0.97 -24.49 -7.41
C MET A 686 -1.19 -23.11 -8.03
N ALA A 687 -0.16 -22.27 -8.07
CA ALA A 687 -0.20 -20.94 -8.68
C ALA A 687 -0.56 -21.03 -10.19
N HIS A 688 0.13 -21.88 -10.95
CA HIS A 688 -0.17 -22.09 -12.38
C HIS A 688 -1.57 -22.64 -12.62
N LYS A 689 -2.05 -23.55 -11.74
CA LYS A 689 -3.35 -24.20 -11.90
C LYS A 689 -4.52 -23.29 -11.54
N TYR A 690 -4.39 -22.51 -10.46
CA TYR A 690 -5.51 -21.76 -9.88
C TYR A 690 -5.34 -20.22 -9.96
N GLY A 691 -4.21 -19.73 -10.46
CA GLY A 691 -3.90 -18.29 -10.49
C GLY A 691 -3.70 -17.67 -9.11
N ARG A 692 -3.62 -18.49 -8.05
CA ARG A 692 -3.51 -18.03 -6.66
C ARG A 692 -2.88 -19.07 -5.75
N VAL A 693 -2.45 -18.61 -4.57
CA VAL A 693 -2.05 -19.45 -3.44
C VAL A 693 -2.75 -18.96 -2.16
N GLU A 694 -2.79 -19.80 -1.14
CA GLU A 694 -3.50 -19.53 0.12
C GLU A 694 -2.60 -19.80 1.33
N SER A 695 -2.73 -18.99 2.38
CA SER A 695 -2.16 -19.29 3.69
C SER A 695 -2.98 -20.37 4.42
N PRO A 696 -2.45 -20.99 5.49
CA PRO A 696 -3.18 -22.00 6.27
C PRO A 696 -4.52 -21.50 6.80
N ILE A 697 -4.61 -20.25 7.15
CA ILE A 697 -5.83 -19.62 7.70
C ILE A 697 -6.75 -19.03 6.61
N GLY A 698 -6.44 -19.26 5.32
CA GLY A 698 -7.30 -18.93 4.20
C GLY A 698 -7.07 -17.56 3.56
N ARG A 699 -6.04 -16.81 3.94
CA ARG A 699 -5.69 -15.57 3.21
C ARG A 699 -5.24 -15.94 1.80
N ILE A 700 -5.83 -15.29 0.80
CA ILE A 700 -5.57 -15.54 -0.61
C ILE A 700 -4.52 -14.53 -1.13
N ARG A 701 -3.62 -15.02 -1.99
CA ARG A 701 -2.75 -14.21 -2.85
C ARG A 701 -3.03 -14.55 -4.30
N HIS A 702 -3.66 -13.65 -5.04
CA HIS A 702 -3.90 -13.79 -6.47
C HIS A 702 -2.63 -13.43 -7.26
N LEU A 703 -2.32 -14.22 -8.27
CA LEU A 703 -1.11 -14.12 -9.08
C LEU A 703 -1.48 -13.99 -10.57
N PRO A 704 -2.01 -12.84 -10.98
CA PRO A 704 -2.49 -12.64 -12.36
C PRO A 704 -1.39 -12.81 -13.41
N ASP A 705 -0.13 -12.58 -13.03
CA ASP A 705 1.04 -12.63 -13.91
C ASP A 705 1.61 -14.05 -14.09
N ILE A 706 1.08 -15.07 -13.39
CA ILE A 706 1.62 -16.43 -13.38
C ILE A 706 1.64 -17.10 -14.77
N ASN A 707 0.74 -16.70 -15.65
CA ASN A 707 0.62 -17.20 -17.01
C ASN A 707 1.06 -16.17 -18.07
N SER A 708 1.90 -15.20 -17.70
CA SER A 708 2.46 -14.21 -18.63
C SER A 708 3.30 -14.89 -19.72
N SER A 709 3.36 -14.28 -20.90
CA SER A 709 4.29 -14.70 -21.95
C SER A 709 5.76 -14.34 -21.66
N ASP A 710 6.00 -13.44 -20.70
CA ASP A 710 7.34 -13.06 -20.25
C ASP A 710 7.79 -13.96 -19.10
N ARG A 711 8.86 -14.73 -19.37
CA ARG A 711 9.42 -15.67 -18.40
C ARG A 711 9.92 -15.00 -17.12
N SER A 712 10.41 -13.78 -17.18
CA SER A 712 10.90 -13.05 -16.00
C SER A 712 9.74 -12.67 -15.08
N VAL A 713 8.61 -12.29 -15.65
CA VAL A 713 7.34 -11.98 -14.95
C VAL A 713 6.78 -13.23 -14.30
N VAL A 714 6.76 -14.36 -15.02
CA VAL A 714 6.33 -15.66 -14.47
C VAL A 714 7.21 -16.08 -13.29
N GLN A 715 8.52 -15.98 -13.41
CA GLN A 715 9.45 -16.32 -12.32
C GLN A 715 9.24 -15.45 -11.08
N GLU A 716 8.89 -14.17 -11.26
CA GLU A 716 8.55 -13.32 -10.13
C GLU A 716 7.24 -13.75 -9.47
N ALA A 717 6.22 -14.07 -10.25
CA ALA A 717 4.96 -14.61 -9.74
C ALA A 717 5.16 -15.96 -9.01
N GLU A 718 6.02 -16.83 -9.50
CA GLU A 718 6.40 -18.09 -8.82
C GLU A 718 7.11 -17.84 -7.48
N ARG A 719 7.99 -16.84 -7.39
CA ARG A 719 8.59 -16.43 -6.12
C ARG A 719 7.53 -15.90 -5.15
N GLN A 720 6.61 -15.08 -5.63
CA GLN A 720 5.48 -14.60 -4.82
C GLN A 720 4.59 -15.74 -4.33
N ALA A 721 4.39 -16.78 -5.14
CA ALA A 721 3.64 -17.97 -4.74
C ALA A 721 4.26 -18.72 -3.54
N ILE A 722 5.58 -18.73 -3.46
CA ILE A 722 6.32 -19.35 -2.35
C ILE A 722 6.32 -18.42 -1.12
N ASN A 723 6.61 -17.14 -1.32
CA ASN A 723 6.79 -16.20 -0.21
C ASN A 723 5.47 -15.84 0.50
N SER A 724 4.39 -15.64 -0.28
CA SER A 724 3.15 -15.06 0.27
C SER A 724 2.51 -15.90 1.37
N PRO A 725 2.38 -17.24 1.29
CA PRO A 725 1.78 -18.03 2.36
C PRO A 725 2.55 -17.96 3.68
N VAL A 726 3.89 -17.88 3.61
CA VAL A 726 4.75 -17.77 4.80
C VAL A 726 4.61 -16.40 5.42
N GLN A 727 4.86 -15.35 4.63
CA GLN A 727 4.86 -13.97 5.14
C GLN A 727 3.49 -13.54 5.64
N SER A 728 2.41 -13.90 4.92
CA SER A 728 1.06 -13.53 5.34
C SER A 728 0.67 -14.22 6.64
N PHE A 729 0.98 -15.49 6.79
CA PHE A 729 0.63 -16.23 8.01
C PHE A 729 1.39 -15.71 9.22
N ALA A 730 2.70 -15.44 9.10
CA ALA A 730 3.50 -14.85 10.15
C ALA A 730 2.96 -13.46 10.57
N SER A 731 2.67 -12.60 9.60
CA SER A 731 2.09 -11.28 9.86
C SER A 731 0.70 -11.34 10.48
N ASP A 732 -0.16 -12.25 10.00
CA ASP A 732 -1.50 -12.42 10.54
C ASP A 732 -1.47 -12.90 12.00
N MET A 733 -0.50 -13.78 12.37
CA MET A 733 -0.30 -14.18 13.77
C MET A 733 0.05 -12.99 14.66
N ALA A 734 0.97 -12.12 14.22
CA ALA A 734 1.35 -10.93 14.98
C ALA A 734 0.16 -9.98 15.18
N VAL A 735 -0.64 -9.76 14.13
CA VAL A 735 -1.85 -8.92 14.22
C VAL A 735 -2.90 -9.54 15.13
N MET A 736 -3.10 -10.86 15.09
CA MET A 736 -4.03 -11.56 15.98
C MET A 736 -3.57 -11.50 17.43
N ALA A 737 -2.28 -11.68 17.69
CA ALA A 737 -1.69 -11.53 19.02
C ALA A 737 -1.92 -10.12 19.57
N LEU A 738 -1.64 -9.07 18.78
CA LEU A 738 -1.89 -7.68 19.14
C LEU A 738 -3.34 -7.44 19.55
N VAL A 739 -4.31 -7.97 18.77
CA VAL A 739 -5.75 -7.85 19.08
C VAL A 739 -6.10 -8.53 20.40
N LEU A 740 -5.53 -9.70 20.67
CA LEU A 740 -5.77 -10.43 21.91
C LEU A 740 -5.18 -9.71 23.13
N ILE A 741 -3.96 -9.21 23.01
CA ILE A 741 -3.26 -8.45 24.05
C ILE A 741 -4.05 -7.19 24.38
N ASP A 742 -4.39 -6.37 23.39
CA ASP A 742 -5.17 -5.13 23.61
C ASP A 742 -6.51 -5.41 24.32
N LYS A 743 -7.20 -6.46 23.89
CA LYS A 743 -8.46 -6.87 24.51
C LYS A 743 -8.27 -7.27 25.99
N GLU A 744 -7.20 -7.98 26.29
CA GLU A 744 -6.94 -8.46 27.65
C GLU A 744 -6.45 -7.34 28.57
N LEU A 745 -5.59 -6.44 28.08
CA LEU A 745 -5.19 -5.24 28.82
C LEU A 745 -6.42 -4.40 29.21
N LYS A 746 -7.32 -4.14 28.24
CA LYS A 746 -8.58 -3.42 28.50
C LYS A 746 -9.50 -4.16 29.47
N ARG A 747 -9.61 -5.48 29.37
CA ARG A 747 -10.43 -6.31 30.25
C ARG A 747 -9.96 -6.27 31.71
N ARG A 748 -8.63 -6.24 31.92
CA ARG A 748 -8.03 -6.15 33.26
C ARG A 748 -7.96 -4.72 33.80
N GLY A 749 -8.20 -3.72 32.97
CA GLY A 749 -8.11 -2.30 33.33
C GLY A 749 -6.66 -1.81 33.45
N LEU A 750 -5.72 -2.50 32.80
CA LEU A 750 -4.29 -2.14 32.79
C LEU A 750 -4.08 -0.91 31.90
N ARG A 751 -3.10 -0.08 32.27
CA ARG A 751 -2.75 1.15 31.56
C ARG A 751 -1.73 0.95 30.46
N ALA A 752 -1.02 -0.19 30.50
CA ALA A 752 -0.12 -0.59 29.42
C ALA A 752 -0.84 -0.56 28.06
N ARG A 753 -0.14 -0.16 27.01
CA ARG A 753 -0.73 0.03 25.67
C ARG A 753 0.25 -0.26 24.57
N SER A 754 -0.22 -0.80 23.46
CA SER A 754 0.59 -0.90 22.25
C SER A 754 0.78 0.49 21.62
N VAL A 755 2.00 0.77 21.16
CA VAL A 755 2.38 2.03 20.49
C VAL A 755 2.82 1.81 19.04
N GLY A 756 2.91 0.57 18.59
CA GLY A 756 3.22 0.26 17.20
C GLY A 756 3.64 -1.18 16.98
N THR A 757 3.89 -1.48 15.73
CA THR A 757 4.47 -2.74 15.29
C THR A 757 5.57 -2.47 14.28
N VAL A 758 6.63 -3.27 14.27
CA VAL A 758 7.68 -3.22 13.26
C VAL A 758 8.00 -4.64 12.81
N HIS A 759 7.63 -4.96 11.58
CA HIS A 759 7.70 -6.33 11.06
C HIS A 759 6.90 -7.32 11.91
N ASP A 760 7.61 -8.18 12.66
CA ASP A 760 7.06 -9.25 13.48
C ASP A 760 7.05 -8.87 14.98
N ALA A 761 7.60 -7.69 15.32
CA ALA A 761 7.64 -7.15 16.67
C ALA A 761 6.44 -6.27 16.98
N ILE A 762 5.95 -6.34 18.22
CA ILE A 762 4.94 -5.45 18.78
C ILE A 762 5.58 -4.64 19.90
N ASN A 763 5.37 -3.33 19.88
CA ASN A 763 5.94 -2.39 20.82
C ASN A 763 4.87 -1.87 21.77
N PHE A 764 5.22 -1.78 23.07
CA PHE A 764 4.33 -1.31 24.12
C PHE A 764 5.01 -0.25 24.99
N GLU A 765 4.20 0.62 25.55
CA GLU A 765 4.51 1.40 26.73
C GLU A 765 3.76 0.80 27.93
N CYS A 766 4.45 0.58 29.03
CA CYS A 766 3.90 -0.03 30.25
C CYS A 766 4.33 0.77 31.48
N PRO A 767 3.41 1.16 32.39
CA PRO A 767 3.82 1.65 33.69
C PRO A 767 4.74 0.65 34.39
N GLU A 768 5.81 1.14 35.02
CA GLU A 768 6.80 0.26 35.64
C GLU A 768 6.15 -0.70 36.65
N GLU A 769 5.17 -0.25 37.44
CA GLU A 769 4.40 -1.06 38.38
C GLU A 769 3.48 -2.12 37.77
N GLU A 770 3.24 -2.09 36.48
CA GLU A 770 2.43 -3.11 35.78
C GLU A 770 3.28 -4.17 35.06
N LEU A 771 4.60 -4.03 35.02
CA LEU A 771 5.50 -4.89 34.24
C LEU A 771 5.38 -6.37 34.63
N GLU A 772 5.32 -6.68 35.94
CA GLU A 772 5.22 -8.05 36.45
C GLU A 772 3.98 -8.78 35.92
N GLU A 773 2.87 -8.08 35.73
CA GLU A 773 1.65 -8.66 35.16
C GLU A 773 1.63 -8.62 33.63
N VAL A 774 2.08 -7.50 33.02
CA VAL A 774 1.90 -7.20 31.59
C VAL A 774 2.87 -8.00 30.71
N VAL A 775 4.13 -8.14 31.11
CA VAL A 775 5.15 -8.79 30.27
C VAL A 775 4.86 -10.27 30.03
N PRO A 776 4.54 -11.10 31.07
CA PRO A 776 4.13 -12.48 30.84
C PRO A 776 2.85 -12.61 30.01
N LEU A 777 1.91 -11.66 30.18
CA LEU A 777 0.67 -11.63 29.41
C LEU A 777 0.95 -11.38 27.91
N ILE A 778 1.81 -10.41 27.57
CA ILE A 778 2.24 -10.14 26.20
C ILE A 778 2.85 -11.40 25.59
N LYS A 779 3.85 -11.98 26.27
CA LYS A 779 4.52 -13.20 25.82
C LYS A 779 3.53 -14.35 25.60
N TYR A 780 2.62 -14.57 26.54
CA TYR A 780 1.62 -15.63 26.44
C TYR A 780 0.77 -15.50 25.16
N TYR A 781 0.23 -14.31 24.86
CA TYR A 781 -0.60 -14.12 23.67
C TYR A 781 0.18 -14.08 22.36
N MET A 782 1.45 -13.68 22.39
CA MET A 782 2.33 -13.83 21.23
C MET A 782 2.53 -15.31 20.88
N GLU A 783 2.73 -16.17 21.87
CA GLU A 783 3.04 -17.58 21.66
C GLU A 783 1.79 -18.47 21.49
N ASN A 784 0.63 -18.05 22.00
CA ASN A 784 -0.57 -18.86 22.13
C ASN A 784 -1.78 -18.25 21.40
N VAL A 785 -1.59 -17.79 20.14
CA VAL A 785 -2.72 -17.38 19.31
C VAL A 785 -3.63 -18.60 19.05
N PRO A 786 -4.95 -18.55 19.31
CA PRO A 786 -5.84 -19.70 19.21
C PRO A 786 -6.23 -20.03 17.74
N ILE A 787 -5.23 -20.31 16.92
CA ILE A 787 -5.37 -20.56 15.47
C ILE A 787 -6.15 -21.87 15.25
N ASP A 788 -5.96 -22.85 16.13
CA ASP A 788 -6.67 -24.13 16.12
C ASP A 788 -8.18 -23.93 16.28
N LYS A 789 -8.59 -23.12 17.25
CA LYS A 789 -10.00 -22.82 17.55
C LYS A 789 -10.66 -21.94 16.48
N TRP A 790 -9.88 -21.04 15.87
CA TRP A 790 -10.43 -20.06 14.94
C TRP A 790 -10.46 -20.55 13.49
N PHE A 791 -9.47 -21.35 13.10
CA PHE A 791 -9.27 -21.75 11.70
C PHE A 791 -9.10 -23.26 11.51
N GLY A 792 -9.09 -24.05 12.59
CA GLY A 792 -8.88 -25.50 12.54
C GLY A 792 -7.45 -25.91 12.15
N VAL A 793 -6.47 -25.04 12.39
CA VAL A 793 -5.06 -25.24 12.05
C VAL A 793 -4.26 -25.48 13.32
N VAL A 794 -3.77 -26.71 13.49
CA VAL A 794 -2.93 -27.08 14.63
C VAL A 794 -1.47 -26.91 14.27
N LEU A 795 -0.76 -26.00 14.97
CA LEU A 795 0.68 -25.83 14.80
C LEU A 795 1.41 -26.92 15.62
N ASP A 796 2.27 -27.70 14.96
CA ASP A 796 3.10 -28.74 15.56
C ASP A 796 4.56 -28.27 15.76
N ILE A 797 4.73 -26.97 15.88
CA ILE A 797 6.00 -26.30 16.09
C ILE A 797 5.79 -25.15 17.09
N PRO A 798 6.69 -24.92 18.06
CA PRO A 798 6.55 -23.82 19.00
C PRO A 798 6.73 -22.48 18.29
N ILE A 799 5.89 -21.52 18.65
CA ILE A 799 6.08 -20.10 18.31
C ILE A 799 6.61 -19.42 19.56
N ILE A 800 7.70 -18.68 19.43
CA ILE A 800 8.40 -18.06 20.56
C ILE A 800 8.44 -16.55 20.34
N GLY A 801 8.14 -15.80 21.41
CA GLY A 801 8.25 -14.35 21.49
C GLY A 801 9.42 -13.95 22.38
N ASP A 802 10.43 -13.32 21.79
CA ASP A 802 11.58 -12.79 22.51
C ASP A 802 11.24 -11.41 23.07
N VAL A 803 11.38 -11.21 24.36
CA VAL A 803 11.01 -9.98 25.07
C VAL A 803 12.23 -9.13 25.37
N LYS A 804 12.12 -7.82 25.15
CA LYS A 804 13.08 -6.82 25.55
C LYS A 804 12.38 -5.73 26.32
N ILE A 805 13.00 -5.28 27.42
CA ILE A 805 12.52 -4.18 28.25
C ILE A 805 13.60 -3.12 28.36
N GLY A 806 13.21 -1.87 28.27
CA GLY A 806 14.13 -0.73 28.47
C GLY A 806 13.35 0.56 28.57
N ARG A 807 14.05 1.66 28.85
CA ARG A 807 13.43 3.00 28.80
C ARG A 807 13.31 3.53 27.38
N ARG A 808 14.12 2.98 26.46
CA ARG A 808 14.21 3.42 25.04
C ARG A 808 14.25 2.21 24.12
N TRP A 809 13.71 2.38 22.93
CA TRP A 809 13.65 1.31 21.95
C TRP A 809 15.04 0.79 21.51
N GLY A 810 16.01 1.65 21.34
CA GLY A 810 17.37 1.26 20.92
C GLY A 810 18.30 0.75 22.04
N GLY A 811 17.84 0.73 23.26
CA GLY A 811 18.62 0.35 24.46
C GLY A 811 17.89 -0.62 25.37
N ALA A 812 16.93 -1.37 24.85
CA ALA A 812 16.19 -2.36 25.62
C ALA A 812 17.00 -3.66 25.75
N ASP A 813 17.01 -4.24 26.95
CA ASP A 813 17.70 -5.48 27.28
C ASP A 813 16.83 -6.68 26.93
N GLU A 814 17.43 -7.68 26.29
CA GLU A 814 16.77 -8.95 25.96
C GLU A 814 16.75 -9.84 27.20
N ILE A 815 15.57 -10.31 27.55
CA ILE A 815 15.36 -11.14 28.75
C ILE A 815 15.23 -12.60 28.30
N ALA A 816 15.96 -13.48 28.97
CA ALA A 816 15.89 -14.91 28.71
C ALA A 816 14.45 -15.43 28.93
N ASN A 817 14.01 -16.33 28.08
CA ASN A 817 12.64 -16.84 28.11
C ASN A 817 12.29 -17.51 29.47
N GLU A 818 13.25 -18.20 30.08
CA GLU A 818 13.11 -18.85 31.38
C GLU A 818 12.81 -17.82 32.49
N ILE A 819 13.42 -16.66 32.44
CA ILE A 819 13.18 -15.56 33.38
C ILE A 819 11.75 -15.03 33.25
N VAL A 820 11.32 -14.70 32.05
CA VAL A 820 9.97 -14.13 31.79
C VAL A 820 8.84 -15.12 32.17
N THR A 821 9.11 -16.44 32.08
CA THR A 821 8.11 -17.49 32.37
C THR A 821 8.06 -17.92 33.81
N ASP A 822 9.08 -17.58 34.62
CA ASP A 822 9.13 -17.84 36.06
C ASP A 822 8.86 -16.52 36.82
N PRO A 823 7.74 -16.43 37.56
CA PRO A 823 7.37 -15.18 38.24
C PRO A 823 8.39 -14.69 39.25
N ASP A 824 9.07 -15.60 39.96
CA ASP A 824 10.05 -15.23 41.00
C ASP A 824 11.34 -14.74 40.34
N LEU A 825 11.85 -15.43 39.32
CA LEU A 825 13.01 -14.98 38.57
C LEU A 825 12.75 -13.65 37.83
N PHE A 826 11.52 -13.46 37.31
CA PHE A 826 11.20 -12.22 36.63
C PHE A 826 11.11 -11.03 37.59
N ARG A 827 10.59 -11.25 38.83
CA ARG A 827 10.58 -10.22 39.86
C ARG A 827 12.01 -9.85 40.28
N GLU A 828 12.88 -10.83 40.51
CA GLU A 828 14.30 -10.61 40.83
C GLU A 828 14.97 -9.79 39.72
N TRP A 829 14.70 -10.15 38.44
CA TRP A 829 15.24 -9.40 37.31
C TRP A 829 14.76 -7.95 37.27
N LEU A 830 13.47 -7.68 37.56
CA LEU A 830 12.93 -6.32 37.63
C LEU A 830 13.56 -5.49 38.73
N GLU A 831 13.82 -6.11 39.91
CA GLU A 831 14.51 -5.47 41.02
C GLU A 831 15.96 -5.11 40.66
N GLU A 832 16.71 -6.03 40.05
CA GLU A 832 18.09 -5.82 39.62
C GLU A 832 18.24 -4.69 38.56
N HIS A 833 17.23 -4.49 37.74
CA HIS A 833 17.24 -3.49 36.68
C HIS A 833 16.50 -2.19 37.04
N GLU A 834 16.23 -1.97 38.32
CA GLU A 834 15.57 -0.75 38.84
C GLU A 834 14.18 -0.46 38.24
N TYR A 835 13.41 -1.53 37.92
CA TYR A 835 12.01 -1.43 37.50
C TYR A 835 11.03 -1.81 38.64
N ALA A 836 11.49 -2.25 39.77
CA ALA A 836 10.63 -2.50 40.92
C ALA A 836 10.16 -1.17 41.55
N ALA A 837 8.86 -1.07 41.90
CA ALA A 837 8.24 0.11 42.48
C ALA A 837 8.66 0.33 43.94
#